data_e3158a0a8479810090134523d47a3c26
#
_entry.id   e3158a0a8479810090134523d47a3c26
#
_cell.length_a   1.000
_cell.length_b   1.000
_cell.length_c   1.000
_cell.angle_alpha   90.00
_cell.angle_beta   90.00
_cell.angle_gamma   90.00
#
_symmetry.space_group_name_H-M   'P 1'
#
loop_
_entity.id
_entity.type
_entity.pdbx_description
1 polymer ?
#
loop_
_entity_poly.entity_id
_entity_poly.type
_entity_poly.pdbx_seq_one_letter_code
_entity_poly.pdbx_strand_id
1 'polypeptide(L)'
;GTASGKTLCYNLPVLEALNADPNATALYLYPTKALAQDQQRKIRDLWPDLCFGTYDGDTPPTDRRKLKDRGRLLLTNPDMLSGSVLPHHDSFNRFFSNLKYVVIDEVHAYKGAFGSHVSIVLARLKRVAEKYGAKPQFIMTSATIRNPKELAEGLIKEPVSVVDNDGAPKGQKTFVLWNPPFDESKGVRLSANAEANRLFVSLIKKRVRTIAFVRARVTAELLYRYAVDELASYGLADKVRPYRGGYLPEDRRQIEQALFSGELLGVTSTNALELGIDIGGLDACIIVGYPGSVSSVWQQAGRAGRGRDESLVFLIANADPIDQFIVQHPDYFFAQSPERAVIDPDNPYILLGQLRAMAYELPLKKDEVAQLSENAPAVTELLAEGGQLVPRGNRFFWMAKGYPANDINLRNISENTYSIVEKLKDGNQAIGSIDELSAFTQLHPEAVYLHNGDTYLVRELDLEGKIAYIERADTDYFTQAVTERRVLIQEQRLGRPFNTATFGFGDLDVTFITYMFRKIKFYTRDSFGFGSIGLPPSTLETCGLWLEISPKEVSLVLKYGRDPREGLLGIGNVLASLMPLYILSDPGDVGSAVDSSNTGKPALFLFDRYRGGIGITEKAYEIMEEMLPNALDVIKECSCERGCPSCVGARRSRQDLLDPDASPRGKLPDKAAALIILHSILNLDEYVPPEEESETPWEVKPLSESTEKRLRQMLSQIKEKGR
;
A
#
# COMPACT_ATOMS: atom_id res chain seq x y z
N GLY A 1 2.43 -5.21 22.14
CA GLY A 1 1.68 -3.97 21.84
C GLY A 1 2.56 -2.82 21.43
N THR A 2 1.98 -1.70 21.00
CA THR A 2 2.69 -0.43 20.82
C THR A 2 3.11 0.14 22.18
N ALA A 3 4.28 0.77 22.26
CA ALA A 3 4.85 1.33 23.49
C ALA A 3 5.09 0.30 24.63
N SER A 4 5.28 -0.97 24.29
CA SER A 4 5.47 -2.08 25.25
C SER A 4 6.93 -2.30 25.68
N GLY A 5 7.85 -1.38 25.38
CA GLY A 5 9.24 -1.52 25.77
C GLY A 5 10.07 -2.48 24.91
N LYS A 6 9.58 -2.92 23.74
CA LYS A 6 10.27 -3.84 22.82
C LYS A 6 11.72 -3.45 22.54
N THR A 7 11.99 -2.16 22.41
CA THR A 7 13.34 -1.64 22.17
C THR A 7 14.33 -2.03 23.26
N LEU A 8 13.91 -2.08 24.54
CA LEU A 8 14.75 -2.52 25.63
C LEU A 8 15.02 -4.03 25.57
N CYS A 9 14.06 -4.82 25.10
CA CYS A 9 14.22 -6.27 25.01
C CYS A 9 15.37 -6.70 24.09
N TYR A 10 15.67 -5.94 23.04
CA TYR A 10 16.81 -6.24 22.18
C TYR A 10 18.05 -5.40 22.52
N ASN A 11 17.89 -4.18 23.05
CA ASN A 11 19.05 -3.35 23.41
C ASN A 11 19.82 -3.94 24.60
N LEU A 12 19.15 -4.46 25.62
CA LEU A 12 19.81 -4.99 26.81
C LEU A 12 20.81 -6.11 26.47
N PRO A 13 20.43 -7.23 25.84
CA PRO A 13 21.36 -8.31 25.55
C PRO A 13 22.44 -7.90 24.55
N VAL A 14 22.14 -7.04 23.58
CA VAL A 14 23.15 -6.56 22.63
C VAL A 14 24.15 -5.65 23.28
N LEU A 15 23.75 -4.66 24.07
CA LEU A 15 24.65 -3.75 24.75
C LEU A 15 25.48 -4.47 25.81
N GLU A 16 24.91 -5.45 26.49
CA GLU A 16 25.65 -6.32 27.44
C GLU A 16 26.76 -7.10 26.71
N ALA A 17 26.44 -7.73 25.57
CA ALA A 17 27.43 -8.45 24.77
C ALA A 17 28.53 -7.52 24.21
N LEU A 18 28.15 -6.33 23.75
CA LEU A 18 29.12 -5.33 23.31
C LEU A 18 30.02 -4.82 24.47
N ASN A 19 29.49 -4.75 25.68
CA ASN A 19 30.29 -4.37 26.86
C ASN A 19 31.25 -5.48 27.28
N ALA A 20 30.81 -6.75 27.23
CA ALA A 20 31.61 -7.89 27.63
C ALA A 20 32.75 -8.19 26.64
N ASP A 21 32.58 -7.92 25.36
CA ASP A 21 33.57 -8.17 24.31
C ASP A 21 33.81 -6.90 23.47
N PRO A 22 34.98 -6.23 23.64
CA PRO A 22 35.31 -5.01 22.90
C PRO A 22 35.30 -5.16 21.36
N ASN A 23 35.44 -6.37 20.84
CA ASN A 23 35.44 -6.64 19.41
C ASN A 23 34.04 -6.95 18.87
N ALA A 24 33.09 -7.38 19.70
CA ALA A 24 31.75 -7.74 19.31
C ALA A 24 31.07 -6.62 18.50
N THR A 25 30.32 -7.03 17.49
CA THR A 25 29.54 -6.13 16.65
C THR A 25 28.09 -6.59 16.56
N ALA A 26 27.19 -5.65 16.25
CA ALA A 26 25.78 -5.91 16.02
C ALA A 26 25.22 -5.09 14.87
N LEU A 27 24.24 -5.64 14.18
CA LEU A 27 23.55 -5.02 13.06
C LEU A 27 22.08 -4.85 13.41
N TYR A 28 21.55 -3.63 13.29
CA TYR A 28 20.15 -3.32 13.49
C TYR A 28 19.50 -2.95 12.15
N LEU A 29 18.43 -3.64 11.79
CA LEU A 29 17.65 -3.42 10.57
C LEU A 29 16.29 -2.80 10.90
N TYR A 30 16.03 -1.67 10.29
CA TYR A 30 14.77 -0.93 10.40
C TYR A 30 14.13 -0.78 9.02
N PRO A 31 12.80 -0.81 8.92
CA PRO A 31 12.12 -0.66 7.62
C PRO A 31 12.28 0.74 7.02
N THR A 32 12.57 1.75 7.85
CA THR A 32 12.73 3.15 7.41
C THR A 32 13.95 3.83 8.06
N LYS A 33 14.52 4.80 7.33
CA LYS A 33 15.63 5.65 7.84
C LYS A 33 15.23 6.43 9.09
N ALA A 34 14.00 6.96 9.13
CA ALA A 34 13.52 7.77 10.25
C ALA A 34 13.53 6.99 11.57
N LEU A 35 13.10 5.72 11.53
CA LEU A 35 13.11 4.85 12.69
C LEU A 35 14.55 4.56 13.16
N ALA A 36 15.47 4.30 12.23
CA ALA A 36 16.88 4.10 12.55
C ALA A 36 17.49 5.34 13.24
N GLN A 37 17.19 6.53 12.75
CA GLN A 37 17.68 7.80 13.33
C GLN A 37 17.10 8.08 14.72
N ASP A 38 15.81 7.77 14.96
CA ASP A 38 15.22 7.89 16.30
C ASP A 38 15.88 6.94 17.30
N GLN A 39 16.08 5.69 16.91
CA GLN A 39 16.75 4.69 17.73
C GLN A 39 18.22 5.06 18.00
N GLN A 40 18.91 5.66 17.02
CA GLN A 40 20.26 6.17 17.23
C GLN A 40 20.34 7.20 18.38
N ARG A 41 19.37 8.12 18.46
CA ARG A 41 19.31 9.09 19.56
C ARG A 41 19.16 8.38 20.90
N LYS A 42 18.23 7.46 21.04
CA LYS A 42 17.96 6.70 22.27
C LYS A 42 19.17 5.86 22.73
N ILE A 43 19.88 5.22 21.79
CA ILE A 43 21.07 4.44 22.11
C ILE A 43 22.22 5.37 22.58
N ARG A 44 22.34 6.57 21.99
CA ARG A 44 23.36 7.56 22.39
C ARG A 44 23.19 8.02 23.83
N ASP A 45 21.92 8.17 24.26
CA ASP A 45 21.62 8.52 25.66
C ASP A 45 21.96 7.36 26.62
N LEU A 46 21.81 6.11 26.17
CA LEU A 46 22.14 4.93 26.98
C LEU A 46 23.63 4.64 27.03
N TRP A 47 24.36 4.89 25.95
CA TRP A 47 25.78 4.59 25.85
C TRP A 47 26.54 5.60 24.96
N PRO A 48 26.91 6.77 25.52
CA PRO A 48 27.52 7.86 24.75
C PRO A 48 28.86 7.50 24.09
N ASP A 49 29.65 6.65 24.74
CA ASP A 49 31.02 6.29 24.31
C ASP A 49 31.08 5.16 23.27
N LEU A 50 29.94 4.53 22.94
CA LEU A 50 29.90 3.48 21.93
C LEU A 50 30.15 4.06 20.53
N CYS A 51 31.05 3.44 19.75
CA CYS A 51 31.24 3.77 18.36
C CYS A 51 30.13 3.13 17.52
N PHE A 52 29.09 3.87 17.22
CA PHE A 52 27.93 3.42 16.45
C PHE A 52 27.29 4.54 15.64
N GLY A 53 26.41 4.19 14.74
CA GLY A 53 25.63 5.17 13.99
C GLY A 53 24.74 4.56 12.91
N THR A 54 23.93 5.43 12.30
CA THR A 54 23.17 5.08 11.11
C THR A 54 24.09 4.96 9.89
N TYR A 55 23.88 3.92 9.10
CA TYR A 55 24.55 3.71 7.83
C TYR A 55 23.51 3.67 6.73
N ASP A 56 23.24 4.81 6.13
CA ASP A 56 22.20 5.01 5.10
C ASP A 56 22.65 6.02 4.02
N GLY A 57 21.73 6.33 3.07
CA GLY A 57 22.01 7.26 1.97
C GLY A 57 22.39 8.67 2.44
N ASP A 58 21.93 9.07 3.62
CA ASP A 58 22.10 10.44 4.15
C ASP A 58 23.32 10.54 5.07
N THR A 59 23.98 9.42 5.39
CA THR A 59 25.17 9.37 6.25
C THR A 59 26.39 10.02 5.54
N PRO A 60 27.03 11.04 6.14
CA PRO A 60 28.19 11.70 5.54
C PRO A 60 29.35 10.72 5.24
N PRO A 61 30.14 10.96 4.18
CA PRO A 61 31.25 10.07 3.81
C PRO A 61 32.29 9.84 4.92
N THR A 62 32.55 10.86 5.74
CA THR A 62 33.46 10.80 6.89
C THR A 62 32.96 9.82 7.95
N ASP A 63 31.65 9.88 8.25
CA ASP A 63 31.02 9.01 9.23
C ASP A 63 30.90 7.57 8.71
N ARG A 64 30.59 7.40 7.41
CA ARG A 64 30.61 6.08 6.76
C ARG A 64 31.98 5.41 6.91
N ARG A 65 33.07 6.15 6.69
CA ARG A 65 34.43 5.61 6.85
C ARG A 65 34.68 5.23 8.32
N LYS A 66 34.37 6.10 9.28
CA LYS A 66 34.52 5.83 10.71
C LYS A 66 33.74 4.57 11.13
N LEU A 67 32.50 4.42 10.66
CA LEU A 67 31.66 3.26 10.96
C LEU A 67 32.21 1.96 10.35
N LYS A 68 32.74 1.99 9.13
CA LYS A 68 33.42 0.84 8.52
C LYS A 68 34.63 0.40 9.35
N ASP A 69 35.45 1.35 9.74
CA ASP A 69 36.75 1.07 10.41
C ASP A 69 36.56 0.65 11.86
N ARG A 70 35.65 1.30 12.59
CA ARG A 70 35.56 1.20 14.06
C ARG A 70 34.14 0.96 14.60
N GLY A 71 33.10 1.01 13.75
CA GLY A 71 31.73 0.83 14.17
C GLY A 71 31.53 -0.53 14.84
N ARG A 72 30.84 -0.53 15.97
CA ARG A 72 30.49 -1.73 16.72
C ARG A 72 29.01 -2.06 16.61
N LEU A 73 28.19 -1.05 16.39
CA LEU A 73 26.77 -1.20 16.13
C LEU A 73 26.40 -0.37 14.90
N LEU A 74 25.89 -1.01 13.87
CA LEU A 74 25.37 -0.35 12.66
C LEU A 74 23.85 -0.39 12.66
N LEU A 75 23.21 0.77 12.52
CA LEU A 75 21.78 0.91 12.30
C LEU A 75 21.56 1.19 10.81
N THR A 76 20.81 0.36 10.12
CA THR A 76 20.60 0.50 8.67
C THR A 76 19.22 0.01 8.25
N ASN A 77 18.97 -0.03 6.96
CA ASN A 77 17.76 -0.59 6.37
C ASN A 77 18.12 -1.66 5.32
N PRO A 78 17.16 -2.51 4.91
CA PRO A 78 17.41 -3.55 3.93
C PRO A 78 17.94 -3.06 2.59
N ASP A 79 17.51 -1.86 2.14
CA ASP A 79 17.99 -1.29 0.88
C ASP A 79 19.50 -1.01 0.91
N MET A 80 19.99 -0.39 2.00
CA MET A 80 21.42 -0.14 2.19
C MET A 80 22.21 -1.43 2.43
N LEU A 81 21.64 -2.38 3.18
CA LEU A 81 22.26 -3.68 3.38
C LEU A 81 22.47 -4.39 2.05
N SER A 82 21.40 -4.48 1.24
CA SER A 82 21.41 -5.16 -0.06
C SER A 82 22.30 -4.46 -1.09
N GLY A 83 22.18 -3.13 -1.22
CA GLY A 83 22.79 -2.37 -2.31
C GLY A 83 24.19 -1.82 -1.99
N SER A 84 24.61 -1.79 -0.72
CA SER A 84 25.88 -1.18 -0.35
C SER A 84 26.75 -2.03 0.58
N VAL A 85 26.19 -2.59 1.65
CA VAL A 85 27.00 -3.27 2.67
C VAL A 85 27.44 -4.66 2.22
N LEU A 86 26.48 -5.50 1.76
CA LEU A 86 26.77 -6.87 1.33
C LEU A 86 27.67 -6.95 0.10
N PRO A 87 27.45 -6.18 -0.97
CA PRO A 87 28.34 -6.23 -2.13
C PRO A 87 29.75 -5.72 -1.87
N HIS A 88 29.95 -4.91 -0.81
CA HIS A 88 31.27 -4.43 -0.41
C HIS A 88 31.70 -5.03 0.94
N HIS A 89 31.28 -6.27 1.23
CA HIS A 89 31.54 -6.94 2.50
C HIS A 89 33.03 -7.01 2.87
N ASP A 90 33.94 -7.01 1.91
CA ASP A 90 35.38 -6.98 2.17
C ASP A 90 35.80 -5.72 2.95
N SER A 91 35.13 -4.59 2.69
CA SER A 91 35.35 -3.35 3.45
C SER A 91 34.80 -3.41 4.89
N PHE A 92 33.95 -4.39 5.20
CA PHE A 92 33.34 -4.63 6.51
C PHE A 92 33.84 -5.92 7.16
N ASN A 93 34.97 -6.48 6.72
CA ASN A 93 35.48 -7.77 7.18
C ASN A 93 35.59 -7.85 8.71
N ARG A 94 36.15 -6.81 9.38
CA ARG A 94 36.22 -6.72 10.83
C ARG A 94 34.83 -6.78 11.47
N PHE A 95 33.85 -6.07 10.91
CA PHE A 95 32.50 -6.02 11.39
C PHE A 95 31.83 -7.39 11.30
N PHE A 96 31.90 -8.04 10.12
CA PHE A 96 31.31 -9.34 9.89
C PHE A 96 31.99 -10.48 10.68
N SER A 97 33.32 -10.42 10.87
CA SER A 97 34.03 -11.44 11.66
C SER A 97 33.63 -11.47 13.14
N ASN A 98 33.10 -10.37 13.65
CA ASN A 98 32.72 -10.21 15.05
C ASN A 98 31.22 -10.05 15.25
N LEU A 99 30.41 -10.31 14.21
CA LEU A 99 28.97 -10.09 14.24
C LEU A 99 28.27 -11.12 15.14
N LYS A 100 27.78 -10.67 16.31
CA LYS A 100 27.07 -11.52 17.29
C LYS A 100 25.56 -11.45 17.20
N TYR A 101 25.02 -10.27 16.88
CA TYR A 101 23.57 -10.06 16.83
C TYR A 101 23.13 -9.36 15.57
N VAL A 102 21.99 -9.80 15.05
CA VAL A 102 21.21 -9.10 14.02
C VAL A 102 19.83 -8.83 14.59
N VAL A 103 19.49 -7.57 14.79
CA VAL A 103 18.17 -7.14 15.24
C VAL A 103 17.35 -6.70 14.05
N ILE A 104 16.13 -7.21 13.94
CA ILE A 104 15.16 -6.81 12.91
C ILE A 104 13.94 -6.25 13.62
N ASP A 105 13.78 -4.93 13.55
CA ASP A 105 12.66 -4.26 14.18
C ASP A 105 11.47 -4.11 13.21
N GLU A 106 10.25 -4.07 13.75
CA GLU A 106 8.99 -3.94 13.03
C GLU A 106 8.83 -5.00 11.92
N VAL A 107 9.04 -6.28 12.27
CA VAL A 107 9.02 -7.42 11.32
C VAL A 107 7.75 -7.47 10.46
N HIS A 108 6.61 -7.02 10.98
CA HIS A 108 5.35 -6.94 10.24
C HIS A 108 5.38 -5.97 9.03
N ALA A 109 6.37 -5.08 8.96
CA ALA A 109 6.58 -4.22 7.80
C ALA A 109 7.21 -4.97 6.61
N TYR A 110 7.85 -6.13 6.87
CA TYR A 110 8.47 -6.98 5.84
C TYR A 110 7.45 -8.00 5.32
N LYS A 111 6.50 -7.52 4.53
CA LYS A 111 5.41 -8.29 3.91
C LYS A 111 5.45 -8.17 2.38
N GLY A 112 4.71 -9.04 1.68
CA GLY A 112 4.57 -9.01 0.23
C GLY A 112 5.92 -9.00 -0.51
N ALA A 113 6.05 -8.22 -1.57
CA ALA A 113 7.28 -8.11 -2.36
C ALA A 113 8.49 -7.68 -1.52
N PHE A 114 8.30 -6.70 -0.62
CA PHE A 114 9.38 -6.22 0.25
C PHE A 114 9.89 -7.31 1.18
N GLY A 115 9.00 -8.03 1.85
CA GLY A 115 9.37 -9.15 2.74
C GLY A 115 10.03 -10.30 1.99
N SER A 116 9.54 -10.61 0.79
CA SER A 116 10.10 -11.65 -0.08
C SER A 116 11.55 -11.34 -0.47
N HIS A 117 11.83 -10.12 -0.92
CA HIS A 117 13.20 -9.66 -1.15
C HIS A 117 14.07 -9.69 0.10
N VAL A 118 13.55 -9.21 1.25
CA VAL A 118 14.29 -9.15 2.51
C VAL A 118 14.68 -10.55 2.99
N SER A 119 13.82 -11.55 2.80
CA SER A 119 14.17 -12.95 3.12
C SER A 119 15.47 -13.39 2.43
N ILE A 120 15.59 -13.10 1.12
CA ILE A 120 16.83 -13.44 0.38
C ILE A 120 18.00 -12.53 0.78
N VAL A 121 17.77 -11.25 1.08
CA VAL A 121 18.81 -10.35 1.60
C VAL A 121 19.37 -10.87 2.93
N LEU A 122 18.52 -11.41 3.82
CA LEU A 122 18.97 -12.03 5.06
C LEU A 122 19.74 -13.35 4.84
N ALA A 123 19.36 -14.13 3.82
CA ALA A 123 20.15 -15.29 3.42
C ALA A 123 21.54 -14.86 2.89
N ARG A 124 21.64 -13.77 2.10
CA ARG A 124 22.90 -13.17 1.66
C ARG A 124 23.75 -12.73 2.85
N LEU A 125 23.14 -12.05 3.85
CA LEU A 125 23.79 -11.64 5.07
C LEU A 125 24.39 -12.81 5.84
N LYS A 126 23.65 -13.91 6.00
CA LYS A 126 24.14 -15.12 6.67
C LYS A 126 25.35 -15.72 5.95
N ARG A 127 25.30 -15.82 4.61
CA ARG A 127 26.43 -16.31 3.79
C ARG A 127 27.69 -15.47 4.01
N VAL A 128 27.55 -14.15 4.00
CA VAL A 128 28.66 -13.24 4.21
C VAL A 128 29.21 -13.39 5.65
N ALA A 129 28.35 -13.44 6.65
CA ALA A 129 28.76 -13.64 8.03
C ALA A 129 29.52 -15.00 8.20
N GLU A 130 29.00 -16.08 7.62
CA GLU A 130 29.62 -17.40 7.67
C GLU A 130 30.98 -17.43 6.98
N LYS A 131 31.15 -16.73 5.84
CA LYS A 131 32.47 -16.56 5.18
C LYS A 131 33.51 -16.00 6.15
N TYR A 132 33.11 -15.11 7.04
CA TYR A 132 33.99 -14.50 8.04
C TYR A 132 34.00 -15.24 9.39
N GLY A 133 33.35 -16.42 9.48
CA GLY A 133 33.33 -17.27 10.66
C GLY A 133 32.31 -16.88 11.74
N ALA A 134 31.41 -15.95 11.46
CA ALA A 134 30.35 -15.53 12.39
C ALA A 134 29.03 -16.26 12.16
N LYS A 135 28.30 -16.52 13.25
CA LYS A 135 26.93 -17.02 13.28
C LYS A 135 26.11 -16.12 14.20
N PRO A 136 25.57 -15.02 13.69
CA PRO A 136 24.84 -14.08 14.53
C PRO A 136 23.52 -14.66 15.02
N GLN A 137 23.13 -14.31 16.23
CA GLN A 137 21.80 -14.56 16.75
C GLN A 137 20.84 -13.48 16.24
N PHE A 138 19.67 -13.91 15.75
CA PHE A 138 18.61 -13.00 15.33
C PHE A 138 17.67 -12.67 16.48
N ILE A 139 17.39 -11.39 16.68
CA ILE A 139 16.37 -10.87 17.59
C ILE A 139 15.39 -10.06 16.76
N MET A 140 14.12 -10.43 16.80
CA MET A 140 13.09 -9.82 15.99
C MET A 140 11.97 -9.25 16.84
N THR A 141 11.47 -8.07 16.49
CA THR A 141 10.32 -7.46 17.15
C THR A 141 9.21 -7.14 16.13
N SER A 142 7.98 -7.25 16.57
CA SER A 142 6.81 -7.01 15.69
C SER A 142 5.70 -6.30 16.45
N ALA A 143 4.85 -5.58 15.75
CA ALA A 143 3.49 -5.33 16.21
C ALA A 143 2.70 -6.65 16.22
N THR A 144 1.47 -6.61 16.70
CA THR A 144 0.62 -7.79 16.73
C THR A 144 0.18 -8.17 15.32
N ILE A 145 0.50 -9.38 14.91
CA ILE A 145 0.07 -10.03 13.65
C ILE A 145 -0.37 -11.46 13.96
N ARG A 146 -1.15 -12.09 13.07
CA ARG A 146 -1.72 -13.43 13.29
C ARG A 146 -0.66 -14.54 13.26
N ASN A 147 0.39 -14.37 12.43
CA ASN A 147 1.40 -15.41 12.17
C ASN A 147 2.85 -14.93 12.39
N PRO A 148 3.21 -14.41 13.57
CA PRO A 148 4.53 -13.85 13.80
C PRO A 148 5.65 -14.87 13.65
N LYS A 149 5.41 -16.11 14.07
CA LYS A 149 6.38 -17.20 13.96
C LYS A 149 6.64 -17.57 12.51
N GLU A 150 5.59 -17.82 11.74
CA GLU A 150 5.66 -18.19 10.33
C GLU A 150 6.40 -17.13 9.50
N LEU A 151 6.05 -15.85 9.70
CA LEU A 151 6.73 -14.74 9.04
C LEU A 151 8.21 -14.67 9.41
N ALA A 152 8.54 -14.76 10.69
CA ALA A 152 9.91 -14.70 11.16
C ALA A 152 10.76 -15.86 10.63
N GLU A 153 10.23 -17.08 10.67
CA GLU A 153 10.86 -18.29 10.11
C GLU A 153 11.02 -18.18 8.58
N GLY A 154 10.02 -17.62 7.88
CA GLY A 154 10.10 -17.36 6.44
C GLY A 154 11.17 -16.32 6.06
N LEU A 155 11.36 -15.31 6.89
CA LEU A 155 12.37 -14.27 6.67
C LEU A 155 13.81 -14.79 6.88
N ILE A 156 14.06 -15.53 7.97
CA ILE A 156 15.42 -15.96 8.29
C ILE A 156 15.72 -17.41 7.91
N LYS A 157 14.71 -18.17 7.44
CA LYS A 157 14.83 -19.60 7.11
C LYS A 157 15.43 -20.46 8.26
N GLU A 158 15.06 -20.12 9.50
CA GLU A 158 15.46 -20.84 10.73
C GLU A 158 14.33 -20.84 11.75
N PRO A 159 14.23 -21.86 12.62
CA PRO A 159 13.23 -21.89 13.67
C PRO A 159 13.39 -20.71 14.66
N VAL A 160 12.27 -20.14 15.11
CA VAL A 160 12.25 -19.07 16.08
C VAL A 160 11.42 -19.40 17.32
N SER A 161 11.81 -18.84 18.46
CA SER A 161 11.02 -18.84 19.68
C SER A 161 10.25 -17.52 19.77
N VAL A 162 8.94 -17.60 20.03
CA VAL A 162 8.04 -16.44 20.11
C VAL A 162 7.75 -16.12 21.56
N VAL A 163 7.86 -14.83 21.93
CA VAL A 163 7.42 -14.29 23.22
C VAL A 163 6.28 -13.30 22.92
N ASP A 164 5.06 -13.70 23.22
CA ASP A 164 3.83 -12.97 22.88
C ASP A 164 3.06 -12.44 24.10
N ASN A 165 3.49 -12.76 25.31
CA ASN A 165 2.89 -12.28 26.54
C ASN A 165 3.27 -10.80 26.81
N ASP A 166 2.35 -9.89 26.45
CA ASP A 166 2.54 -8.44 26.61
C ASP A 166 2.19 -7.99 28.05
N GLY A 167 3.21 -7.77 28.87
CA GLY A 167 3.08 -7.25 30.24
C GLY A 167 3.07 -5.72 30.37
N ALA A 168 3.03 -4.96 29.27
CA ALA A 168 3.07 -3.51 29.34
C ALA A 168 1.80 -2.91 29.93
N PRO A 169 1.90 -1.85 30.74
CA PRO A 169 0.73 -1.15 31.26
C PRO A 169 -0.04 -0.46 30.12
N LYS A 170 -1.38 -0.55 30.13
CA LYS A 170 -2.25 0.06 29.13
C LYS A 170 -3.14 1.09 29.83
N GLY A 171 -3.15 2.32 29.31
CA GLY A 171 -4.11 3.36 29.69
C GLY A 171 -5.49 3.07 29.07
N GLN A 172 -6.53 3.65 29.67
CA GLN A 172 -7.88 3.54 29.13
C GLN A 172 -7.99 4.35 27.83
N LYS A 173 -8.46 3.68 26.76
CA LYS A 173 -8.72 4.33 25.48
C LYS A 173 -10.21 4.26 25.16
N THR A 174 -10.83 5.42 24.93
CA THR A 174 -12.18 5.48 24.37
C THR A 174 -12.07 5.51 22.86
N PHE A 175 -12.54 4.45 22.21
CA PHE A 175 -12.48 4.27 20.76
C PHE A 175 -13.87 4.51 20.16
N VAL A 176 -13.98 5.46 19.23
CA VAL A 176 -15.22 5.86 18.57
C VAL A 176 -15.13 5.48 17.10
N LEU A 177 -16.00 4.58 16.66
CA LEU A 177 -16.21 4.27 15.24
C LEU A 177 -17.26 5.25 14.70
N TRP A 178 -16.83 6.18 13.88
CA TRP A 178 -17.64 7.27 13.34
C TRP A 178 -18.03 7.00 11.90
N ASN A 179 -19.31 6.68 11.64
CA ASN A 179 -19.82 6.52 10.30
C ASN A 179 -20.50 7.80 9.82
N PRO A 180 -19.93 8.54 8.84
CA PRO A 180 -20.59 9.72 8.31
C PRO A 180 -21.99 9.41 7.79
N PRO A 181 -23.00 10.28 8.07
CA PRO A 181 -24.38 10.03 7.69
C PRO A 181 -24.53 9.90 6.16
N PHE A 182 -25.51 9.09 5.75
CA PHE A 182 -25.90 8.95 4.35
C PHE A 182 -26.84 10.09 3.95
N ASP A 183 -26.53 10.79 2.88
CA ASP A 183 -27.37 11.84 2.29
C ASP A 183 -28.27 11.19 1.22
N GLU A 184 -29.51 10.93 1.57
CA GLU A 184 -30.49 10.29 0.68
C GLU A 184 -30.72 11.10 -0.60
N SER A 185 -30.68 12.43 -0.51
CA SER A 185 -30.92 13.31 -1.66
C SER A 185 -29.81 13.21 -2.71
N LYS A 186 -28.60 12.84 -2.30
CA LYS A 186 -27.43 12.69 -3.18
C LYS A 186 -27.05 11.22 -3.44
N GLY A 187 -27.65 10.28 -2.68
CA GLY A 187 -27.32 8.86 -2.75
C GLY A 187 -25.87 8.53 -2.37
N VAL A 188 -25.26 9.34 -1.49
CA VAL A 188 -23.87 9.19 -1.05
C VAL A 188 -23.71 9.54 0.42
N ARG A 189 -22.69 9.00 1.09
CA ARG A 189 -22.32 9.42 2.44
C ARG A 189 -21.62 10.79 2.44
N LEU A 190 -21.77 11.51 3.54
CA LEU A 190 -20.98 12.73 3.76
C LEU A 190 -19.48 12.43 3.76
N SER A 191 -18.69 13.42 3.40
CA SER A 191 -17.23 13.27 3.29
C SER A 191 -16.58 13.02 4.64
N ALA A 192 -15.88 11.89 4.80
CA ALA A 192 -15.11 11.59 6.00
C ALA A 192 -14.07 12.69 6.31
N ASN A 193 -13.46 13.29 5.27
CA ASN A 193 -12.52 14.40 5.45
C ASN A 193 -13.18 15.65 6.01
N ALA A 194 -14.42 15.97 5.60
CA ALA A 194 -15.17 17.11 6.13
C ALA A 194 -15.54 16.89 7.60
N GLU A 195 -16.00 15.68 7.95
CA GLU A 195 -16.29 15.31 9.34
C GLU A 195 -15.02 15.33 10.20
N ALA A 196 -13.90 14.85 9.69
CA ALA A 196 -12.61 14.91 10.37
C ALA A 196 -12.16 16.35 10.63
N ASN A 197 -12.33 17.24 9.66
CA ASN A 197 -11.99 18.66 9.83
C ASN A 197 -12.86 19.30 10.92
N ARG A 198 -14.17 19.08 10.88
CA ARG A 198 -15.11 19.59 11.89
C ARG A 198 -14.75 19.13 13.29
N LEU A 199 -14.43 17.84 13.45
CA LEU A 199 -14.02 17.26 14.72
C LEU A 199 -12.66 17.80 15.18
N PHE A 200 -11.67 17.83 14.28
CA PHE A 200 -10.33 18.36 14.56
C PHE A 200 -10.39 19.80 15.08
N VAL A 201 -11.07 20.68 14.35
CA VAL A 201 -11.25 22.09 14.76
C VAL A 201 -11.97 22.20 16.11
N SER A 202 -13.02 21.37 16.33
CA SER A 202 -13.75 21.36 17.60
C SER A 202 -12.87 20.99 18.79
N LEU A 203 -11.99 20.00 18.63
CA LEU A 203 -11.04 19.57 19.66
C LEU A 203 -9.97 20.64 19.92
N ILE A 204 -9.40 21.25 18.87
CA ILE A 204 -8.42 22.34 19.00
C ILE A 204 -9.01 23.55 19.73
N LYS A 205 -10.26 23.95 19.44
CA LYS A 205 -10.98 25.01 20.15
C LYS A 205 -11.08 24.73 21.66
N LYS A 206 -11.20 23.44 22.04
CA LYS A 206 -11.21 22.99 23.44
C LYS A 206 -9.81 22.77 24.02
N ARG A 207 -8.75 23.10 23.29
CA ARG A 207 -7.35 22.92 23.65
C ARG A 207 -6.94 21.45 23.89
N VAL A 208 -7.65 20.51 23.26
CA VAL A 208 -7.30 19.09 23.26
C VAL A 208 -6.21 18.87 22.21
N ARG A 209 -5.06 18.35 22.64
CA ARG A 209 -3.93 18.09 21.73
C ARG A 209 -4.26 16.93 20.82
N THR A 210 -4.38 17.19 19.53
CA THR A 210 -4.98 16.26 18.57
C THR A 210 -4.07 15.99 17.36
N ILE A 211 -3.94 14.72 17.00
CA ILE A 211 -3.38 14.30 15.71
C ILE A 211 -4.50 13.79 14.80
N ALA A 212 -4.47 14.19 13.53
CA ALA A 212 -5.36 13.66 12.50
C ALA A 212 -4.55 12.95 11.41
N PHE A 213 -4.77 11.63 11.29
CA PHE A 213 -4.15 10.81 10.26
C PHE A 213 -5.05 10.69 9.04
N VAL A 214 -4.45 10.87 7.85
CA VAL A 214 -5.11 10.70 6.55
C VAL A 214 -4.22 9.90 5.60
N ARG A 215 -4.83 9.22 4.62
CA ARG A 215 -4.07 8.34 3.69
C ARG A 215 -3.21 9.12 2.69
N ALA A 216 -3.69 10.25 2.19
CA ALA A 216 -3.03 11.00 1.12
C ALA A 216 -2.39 12.30 1.62
N ARG A 217 -1.19 12.61 1.10
CA ARG A 217 -0.45 13.84 1.45
C ARG A 217 -1.26 15.10 1.14
N VAL A 218 -1.92 15.13 -0.02
CA VAL A 218 -2.80 16.23 -0.41
C VAL A 218 -3.95 16.41 0.58
N THR A 219 -4.53 15.31 1.07
CA THR A 219 -5.61 15.37 2.07
C THR A 219 -5.12 15.96 3.39
N ALA A 220 -3.89 15.64 3.82
CA ALA A 220 -3.30 16.22 5.03
C ALA A 220 -3.14 17.75 4.93
N GLU A 221 -2.66 18.23 3.79
CA GLU A 221 -2.51 19.66 3.52
C GLU A 221 -3.87 20.38 3.42
N LEU A 222 -4.85 19.77 2.76
CA LEU A 222 -6.19 20.33 2.65
C LEU A 222 -6.90 20.42 4.02
N LEU A 223 -6.82 19.36 4.81
CA LEU A 223 -7.39 19.33 6.16
C LEU A 223 -6.74 20.41 7.04
N TYR A 224 -5.42 20.56 6.96
CA TYR A 224 -4.69 21.63 7.63
C TYR A 224 -5.20 23.02 7.18
N ARG A 225 -5.27 23.26 5.87
CA ARG A 225 -5.68 24.57 5.32
C ARG A 225 -7.09 24.95 5.77
N TYR A 226 -8.06 24.03 5.66
CA TYR A 226 -9.42 24.30 6.15
C TYR A 226 -9.46 24.52 7.65
N ALA A 227 -8.68 23.77 8.41
CA ALA A 227 -8.59 23.97 9.86
C ALA A 227 -8.01 25.36 10.20
N VAL A 228 -6.95 25.80 9.53
CA VAL A 228 -6.36 27.14 9.72
C VAL A 228 -7.37 28.24 9.41
N ASP A 229 -8.06 28.17 8.28
CA ASP A 229 -9.05 29.16 7.87
C ASP A 229 -10.17 29.29 8.94
N GLU A 230 -10.67 28.19 9.48
CA GLU A 230 -11.70 28.20 10.53
C GLU A 230 -11.15 28.66 11.88
N LEU A 231 -9.95 28.22 12.26
CA LEU A 231 -9.31 28.55 13.53
C LEU A 231 -8.79 29.98 13.61
N ALA A 232 -8.60 30.64 12.47
CA ALA A 232 -8.14 32.05 12.41
C ALA A 232 -9.06 32.99 13.20
N SER A 233 -10.37 32.80 13.11
CA SER A 233 -11.36 33.59 13.86
C SER A 233 -11.28 33.42 15.40
N TYR A 234 -10.58 32.39 15.87
CA TYR A 234 -10.38 32.08 17.30
C TYR A 234 -8.95 32.38 17.78
N GLY A 235 -8.08 32.90 16.92
CA GLY A 235 -6.68 33.17 17.24
C GLY A 235 -5.86 31.89 17.49
N LEU A 236 -6.21 30.77 16.86
CA LEU A 236 -5.58 29.46 17.01
C LEU A 236 -4.96 28.92 15.73
N ALA A 237 -4.90 29.70 14.66
CA ALA A 237 -4.37 29.30 13.38
C ALA A 237 -2.88 28.88 13.44
N ASP A 238 -2.10 29.52 14.31
CA ASP A 238 -0.69 29.22 14.54
C ASP A 238 -0.45 27.94 15.38
N LYS A 239 -1.48 27.40 16.00
CA LYS A 239 -1.43 26.22 16.88
C LYS A 239 -1.56 24.88 16.14
N VAL A 240 -1.69 24.91 14.83
CA VAL A 240 -1.80 23.70 14.02
C VAL A 240 -0.75 23.71 12.89
N ARG A 241 -0.26 22.53 12.50
CA ARG A 241 0.70 22.34 11.39
C ARG A 241 0.39 21.04 10.65
N PRO A 242 0.71 20.97 9.34
CA PRO A 242 0.76 19.70 8.63
C PRO A 242 2.11 19.04 8.87
N TYR A 243 2.14 17.69 8.77
CA TYR A 243 3.37 16.90 8.85
C TYR A 243 3.38 15.80 7.79
N ARG A 244 4.44 15.71 7.02
CA ARG A 244 4.60 14.68 5.97
C ARG A 244 6.05 14.31 5.73
N GLY A 245 6.27 13.15 5.11
CA GLY A 245 7.61 12.62 4.84
C GLY A 245 8.47 13.42 3.84
N GLY A 246 7.87 14.35 3.09
CA GLY A 246 8.60 15.18 2.10
C GLY A 246 9.16 16.49 2.64
N TYR A 247 8.97 16.82 3.91
CA TYR A 247 9.55 18.02 4.51
C TYR A 247 11.04 17.85 4.76
N LEU A 248 11.76 18.99 4.75
CA LEU A 248 13.17 19.00 5.13
C LEU A 248 13.35 18.45 6.56
N PRO A 249 14.46 17.79 6.84
CA PRO A 249 14.71 17.25 8.18
C PRO A 249 14.64 18.28 9.31
N GLU A 250 14.99 19.54 9.00
CA GLU A 250 14.94 20.65 9.96
C GLU A 250 13.50 21.05 10.29
N ASP A 251 12.65 21.21 9.27
CA ASP A 251 11.24 21.55 9.44
C ASP A 251 10.51 20.47 10.25
N ARG A 252 10.79 19.20 9.96
CA ARG A 252 10.21 18.08 10.71
C ARG A 252 10.59 18.13 12.20
N ARG A 253 11.86 18.38 12.51
CA ARG A 253 12.33 18.50 13.90
C ARG A 253 11.67 19.66 14.64
N GLN A 254 11.46 20.80 13.96
CA GLN A 254 10.77 21.95 14.56
C GLN A 254 9.32 21.61 14.92
N ILE A 255 8.60 20.95 14.02
CA ILE A 255 7.21 20.52 14.28
C ILE A 255 7.17 19.48 15.42
N GLU A 256 8.08 18.50 15.40
CA GLU A 256 8.18 17.49 16.45
C GLU A 256 8.45 18.12 17.83
N GLN A 257 9.37 19.08 17.92
CA GLN A 257 9.67 19.82 19.15
C GLN A 257 8.50 20.67 19.63
N ALA A 258 7.82 21.35 18.72
CA ALA A 258 6.65 22.17 19.04
C ALA A 258 5.45 21.35 19.50
N LEU A 259 5.28 20.12 18.97
CA LEU A 259 4.31 19.16 19.49
C LEU A 259 4.70 18.64 20.89
N PHE A 260 5.97 18.28 21.06
CA PHE A 260 6.49 17.78 22.34
C PHE A 260 6.36 18.81 23.46
N SER A 261 6.70 20.07 23.18
CA SER A 261 6.60 21.18 24.14
C SER A 261 5.16 21.62 24.43
N GLY A 262 4.17 21.20 23.61
CA GLY A 262 2.79 21.65 23.71
C GLY A 262 2.54 23.05 23.11
N GLU A 263 3.47 23.60 22.38
CA GLU A 263 3.31 24.83 21.62
C GLU A 263 2.26 24.67 20.50
N LEU A 264 2.30 23.51 19.81
CA LEU A 264 1.26 23.09 18.87
C LEU A 264 0.18 22.29 19.60
N LEU A 265 -1.06 22.58 19.26
CA LEU A 265 -2.25 21.85 19.72
C LEU A 265 -2.70 20.76 18.73
N GLY A 266 -2.35 20.92 17.45
CA GLY A 266 -2.82 19.99 16.44
C GLY A 266 -1.85 19.76 15.31
N VAL A 267 -1.88 18.52 14.79
CA VAL A 267 -1.13 18.14 13.59
C VAL A 267 -1.99 17.28 12.67
N THR A 268 -1.95 17.58 11.37
CA THR A 268 -2.50 16.71 10.33
C THR A 268 -1.37 15.94 9.69
N SER A 269 -1.45 14.62 9.61
CA SER A 269 -0.34 13.79 9.14
C SER A 269 -0.81 12.66 8.23
N THR A 270 0.13 12.17 7.42
CA THR A 270 0.04 10.83 6.83
C THR A 270 0.62 9.81 7.81
N ASN A 271 0.82 8.56 7.37
CA ASN A 271 1.53 7.53 8.15
C ASN A 271 2.97 7.93 8.59
N ALA A 272 3.48 9.10 8.18
CA ALA A 272 4.82 9.57 8.55
C ALA A 272 5.03 9.73 10.08
N LEU A 273 3.96 9.99 10.85
CA LEU A 273 3.98 10.03 12.32
C LEU A 273 3.45 8.72 12.96
N GLU A 274 3.19 7.68 12.19
CA GLU A 274 2.71 6.40 12.69
C GLU A 274 3.81 5.63 13.44
N LEU A 275 5.05 5.65 12.91
CA LEU A 275 6.17 4.85 13.42
C LEU A 275 7.26 5.70 14.07
N GLY A 276 7.75 5.24 15.22
CA GLY A 276 9.08 5.48 15.75
C GLY A 276 9.41 6.86 16.33
N ILE A 277 8.63 7.91 16.09
CA ILE A 277 8.94 9.26 16.57
C ILE A 277 8.20 9.55 17.87
N ASP A 278 8.92 10.03 18.86
CA ASP A 278 8.31 10.50 20.11
C ASP A 278 7.85 11.96 19.96
N ILE A 279 6.55 12.15 19.81
CA ILE A 279 5.90 13.46 19.60
C ILE A 279 5.23 14.03 20.85
N GLY A 280 5.50 13.46 22.02
CA GLY A 280 4.79 13.84 23.25
C GLY A 280 3.43 13.13 23.40
N GLY A 281 2.82 13.25 24.57
CA GLY A 281 1.48 12.74 24.84
C GLY A 281 0.45 13.62 24.15
N LEU A 282 -0.28 13.09 23.17
CA LEU A 282 -1.46 13.71 22.59
C LEU A 282 -2.69 13.18 23.29
N ASP A 283 -3.76 13.96 23.34
CA ASP A 283 -4.99 13.60 24.08
C ASP A 283 -5.99 12.89 23.16
N ALA A 284 -5.98 13.25 21.86
CA ALA A 284 -6.88 12.68 20.87
C ALA A 284 -6.17 12.30 19.56
N CYS A 285 -6.67 11.23 18.93
CA CYS A 285 -6.26 10.77 17.62
C CYS A 285 -7.49 10.62 16.71
N ILE A 286 -7.45 11.23 15.54
CA ILE A 286 -8.46 11.06 14.48
C ILE A 286 -7.81 10.27 13.36
N ILE A 287 -8.42 9.17 12.95
CA ILE A 287 -7.98 8.31 11.85
C ILE A 287 -9.05 8.39 10.75
N VAL A 288 -8.70 8.89 9.58
CA VAL A 288 -9.64 9.08 8.47
C VAL A 288 -9.50 7.92 7.48
N GLY A 289 -10.46 7.02 7.55
CA GLY A 289 -10.45 5.75 6.83
C GLY A 289 -9.48 4.73 7.42
N TYR A 290 -9.75 3.47 7.16
CA TYR A 290 -8.90 2.36 7.58
C TYR A 290 -7.52 2.44 6.94
N PRO A 291 -6.40 2.48 7.68
CA PRO A 291 -5.07 2.75 7.13
C PRO A 291 -4.43 1.58 6.37
N GLY A 292 -5.13 0.46 6.23
CA GLY A 292 -4.66 -0.73 5.52
C GLY A 292 -4.29 -1.91 6.41
N SER A 293 -4.16 -1.71 7.73
CA SER A 293 -4.01 -2.80 8.70
C SER A 293 -4.52 -2.43 10.09
N VAL A 294 -4.97 -3.42 10.85
CA VAL A 294 -5.34 -3.27 12.27
C VAL A 294 -4.13 -2.80 13.08
N SER A 295 -2.95 -3.32 12.73
CA SER A 295 -1.68 -2.89 13.33
C SER A 295 -1.44 -1.38 13.17
N SER A 296 -1.63 -0.83 11.97
CA SER A 296 -1.55 0.61 11.70
C SER A 296 -2.56 1.41 12.51
N VAL A 297 -3.82 0.94 12.60
CA VAL A 297 -4.82 1.60 13.45
C VAL A 297 -4.35 1.69 14.90
N TRP A 298 -3.84 0.59 15.46
CA TRP A 298 -3.34 0.59 16.83
C TRP A 298 -2.06 1.41 17.02
N GLN A 299 -1.18 1.49 16.01
CA GLN A 299 0.02 2.34 16.02
C GLN A 299 -0.36 3.83 15.98
N GLN A 300 -1.30 4.21 15.12
CA GLN A 300 -1.85 5.57 15.06
C GLN A 300 -2.60 5.93 16.34
N ALA A 301 -3.49 5.06 16.84
CA ALA A 301 -4.19 5.21 18.10
C ALA A 301 -3.23 5.30 19.31
N GLY A 302 -2.07 4.64 19.19
CA GLY A 302 -1.00 4.68 20.19
C GLY A 302 -0.31 6.04 20.32
N ARG A 303 -0.55 6.97 19.38
CA ARG A 303 -0.05 8.34 19.46
C ARG A 303 -0.85 9.20 20.44
N ALA A 304 -2.08 8.81 20.78
CA ALA A 304 -2.86 9.41 21.84
C ALA A 304 -2.77 8.57 23.13
N GLY A 305 -2.60 9.25 24.25
CA GLY A 305 -2.39 8.67 25.59
C GLY A 305 -1.02 8.09 25.79
N ARG A 306 -0.39 8.42 26.92
CA ARG A 306 0.88 7.81 27.39
C ARG A 306 0.68 7.14 28.73
N GLY A 307 1.22 5.93 28.85
CA GLY A 307 1.21 5.20 30.11
C GLY A 307 -0.21 4.90 30.58
N ARG A 308 -0.68 5.63 31.58
CA ARG A 308 -2.00 5.46 32.23
C ARG A 308 -3.00 6.55 31.89
N ASP A 309 -2.66 7.51 31.03
CA ASP A 309 -3.56 8.63 30.68
C ASP A 309 -4.73 8.16 29.82
N GLU A 310 -5.91 8.73 30.07
CA GLU A 310 -7.08 8.52 29.23
C GLU A 310 -6.87 9.20 27.88
N SER A 311 -7.36 8.57 26.82
CA SER A 311 -7.25 9.11 25.46
C SER A 311 -8.45 8.80 24.60
N LEU A 312 -8.70 9.68 23.62
CA LEU A 312 -9.78 9.56 22.65
C LEU A 312 -9.22 9.15 21.28
N VAL A 313 -9.83 8.15 20.67
CA VAL A 313 -9.50 7.72 19.30
C VAL A 313 -10.77 7.71 18.47
N PHE A 314 -10.74 8.36 17.32
CA PHE A 314 -11.85 8.39 16.36
C PHE A 314 -11.38 7.73 15.06
N LEU A 315 -12.07 6.68 14.63
CA LEU A 315 -11.95 6.12 13.29
C LEU A 315 -13.16 6.57 12.47
N ILE A 316 -12.92 7.47 11.51
CA ILE A 316 -13.96 8.03 10.65
C ILE A 316 -13.98 7.25 9.35
N ALA A 317 -15.07 6.54 9.08
CA ALA A 317 -15.21 5.67 7.93
C ALA A 317 -15.34 6.44 6.60
N ASN A 318 -14.59 6.02 5.58
CA ASN A 318 -14.82 6.43 4.21
C ASN A 318 -16.04 5.70 3.60
N ALA A 319 -16.50 6.20 2.46
CA ALA A 319 -17.49 5.53 1.64
C ALA A 319 -16.83 4.43 0.78
N ASP A 320 -16.22 3.43 1.41
CA ASP A 320 -15.66 2.24 0.77
C ASP A 320 -16.00 0.96 1.56
N PRO A 321 -15.97 -0.24 0.93
CA PRO A 321 -16.47 -1.46 1.56
C PRO A 321 -15.78 -1.84 2.86
N ILE A 322 -14.45 -1.70 2.94
CA ILE A 322 -13.68 -2.10 4.14
C ILE A 322 -13.99 -1.23 5.35
N ASP A 323 -14.09 0.09 5.16
CA ASP A 323 -14.40 1.03 6.23
C ASP A 323 -15.83 0.79 6.74
N GLN A 324 -16.79 0.51 5.84
CA GLN A 324 -18.16 0.19 6.20
C GLN A 324 -18.27 -1.13 6.96
N PHE A 325 -17.54 -2.16 6.53
CA PHE A 325 -17.47 -3.44 7.23
C PHE A 325 -16.99 -3.26 8.68
N ILE A 326 -15.87 -2.54 8.88
CA ILE A 326 -15.28 -2.33 10.21
C ILE A 326 -16.25 -1.62 11.15
N VAL A 327 -16.97 -0.63 10.65
CA VAL A 327 -17.92 0.14 11.49
C VAL A 327 -19.18 -0.66 11.82
N GLN A 328 -19.62 -1.52 10.91
CA GLN A 328 -20.80 -2.39 11.11
C GLN A 328 -20.47 -3.61 11.98
N HIS A 329 -19.20 -4.08 11.93
CA HIS A 329 -18.73 -5.26 12.67
C HIS A 329 -17.59 -4.92 13.65
N PRO A 330 -17.83 -4.09 14.69
CA PRO A 330 -16.79 -3.66 15.62
C PRO A 330 -16.12 -4.83 16.35
N ASP A 331 -16.85 -5.90 16.62
CA ASP A 331 -16.30 -7.11 17.27
C ASP A 331 -15.23 -7.77 16.44
N TYR A 332 -15.35 -7.74 15.11
CA TYR A 332 -14.32 -8.22 14.20
C TYR A 332 -13.00 -7.46 14.42
N PHE A 333 -13.07 -6.14 14.56
CA PHE A 333 -11.91 -5.29 14.76
C PHE A 333 -11.26 -5.45 16.15
N PHE A 334 -12.10 -5.61 17.21
CA PHE A 334 -11.59 -5.64 18.60
C PHE A 334 -11.29 -7.04 19.12
N ALA A 335 -12.00 -8.07 18.67
CA ALA A 335 -11.94 -9.42 19.23
C ALA A 335 -11.11 -10.40 18.42
N GLN A 336 -10.89 -10.14 17.14
CA GLN A 336 -10.17 -11.08 16.28
C GLN A 336 -8.66 -10.81 16.24
N SER A 337 -7.94 -11.87 15.90
CA SER A 337 -6.51 -11.81 15.61
C SER A 337 -6.27 -10.94 14.37
N PRO A 338 -5.27 -10.06 14.40
CA PRO A 338 -4.96 -9.23 13.26
C PRO A 338 -4.59 -10.04 12.01
N GLU A 339 -4.36 -9.34 10.94
CA GLU A 339 -4.10 -9.87 9.61
C GLU A 339 -2.85 -10.77 9.57
N ARG A 340 -2.84 -11.69 8.62
CA ARG A 340 -1.70 -12.56 8.35
C ARG A 340 -0.73 -11.89 7.39
N ALA A 341 0.55 -11.83 7.75
CA ALA A 341 1.61 -11.38 6.84
C ALA A 341 2.02 -12.53 5.91
N VAL A 342 2.11 -12.25 4.62
CA VAL A 342 2.52 -13.20 3.58
C VAL A 342 3.77 -12.70 2.88
N ILE A 343 4.69 -13.62 2.58
CA ILE A 343 5.87 -13.43 1.74
C ILE A 343 6.02 -14.61 0.80
N ASP A 344 6.52 -14.36 -0.39
CA ASP A 344 6.88 -15.38 -1.38
C ASP A 344 8.34 -15.22 -1.83
N PRO A 345 9.30 -15.76 -1.09
CA PRO A 345 10.72 -15.73 -1.48
C PRO A 345 11.05 -16.68 -2.63
N ASP A 346 10.12 -17.54 -3.06
CA ASP A 346 10.25 -18.46 -4.18
C ASP A 346 9.88 -17.83 -5.53
N ASN A 347 9.38 -16.59 -5.53
CA ASN A 347 9.05 -15.86 -6.74
C ASN A 347 10.27 -15.80 -7.69
N PRO A 348 10.17 -16.32 -8.94
CA PRO A 348 11.31 -16.45 -9.83
C PRO A 348 11.90 -15.11 -10.25
N TYR A 349 11.13 -14.02 -10.32
CA TYR A 349 11.62 -12.69 -10.67
C TYR A 349 12.41 -12.06 -9.51
N ILE A 350 12.00 -12.31 -8.26
CA ILE A 350 12.77 -11.93 -7.07
C ILE A 350 14.09 -12.70 -7.05
N LEU A 351 14.03 -14.00 -7.26
CA LEU A 351 15.20 -14.88 -7.28
C LEU A 351 16.18 -14.48 -8.37
N LEU A 352 15.71 -14.11 -9.56
CA LEU A 352 16.56 -13.70 -10.68
C LEU A 352 17.50 -12.54 -10.30
N GLY A 353 16.96 -11.47 -9.70
CA GLY A 353 17.75 -10.34 -9.22
C GLY A 353 18.66 -10.71 -8.05
N GLN A 354 18.11 -11.40 -7.05
CA GLN A 354 18.82 -11.70 -5.83
C GLN A 354 19.96 -12.73 -6.02
N LEU A 355 19.78 -13.76 -6.88
CA LEU A 355 20.85 -14.73 -7.21
C LEU A 355 22.00 -14.09 -7.95
N ARG A 356 21.75 -13.09 -8.83
CA ARG A 356 22.80 -12.27 -9.45
C ARG A 356 23.63 -11.57 -8.37
N ALA A 357 22.99 -10.91 -7.42
CA ALA A 357 23.66 -10.22 -6.31
C ALA A 357 24.41 -11.21 -5.40
N MET A 358 23.80 -12.35 -5.07
CA MET A 358 24.45 -13.42 -4.30
C MET A 358 25.72 -13.94 -4.96
N ALA A 359 25.68 -14.16 -6.29
CA ALA A 359 26.82 -14.66 -7.05
C ALA A 359 27.94 -13.62 -7.18
N TYR A 360 27.58 -12.34 -7.27
CA TYR A 360 28.53 -11.22 -7.27
C TYR A 360 29.29 -11.13 -5.94
N GLU A 361 28.60 -11.29 -4.82
CA GLU A 361 29.18 -11.23 -3.48
C GLU A 361 30.10 -12.42 -3.19
N LEU A 362 29.60 -13.62 -3.46
CA LEU A 362 30.31 -14.88 -3.23
C LEU A 362 29.86 -15.93 -4.26
N PRO A 363 30.77 -16.79 -4.77
CA PRO A 363 30.39 -17.87 -5.67
C PRO A 363 29.30 -18.76 -5.05
N LEU A 364 28.21 -19.02 -5.81
CA LEU A 364 27.09 -19.85 -5.37
C LEU A 364 27.47 -21.33 -5.36
N LYS A 365 27.21 -22.05 -4.29
CA LYS A 365 27.33 -23.50 -4.23
C LYS A 365 26.02 -24.16 -4.68
N LYS A 366 26.05 -25.26 -5.42
CA LYS A 366 24.86 -25.96 -5.89
C LYS A 366 23.93 -26.38 -4.72
N ASP A 367 24.52 -26.93 -3.66
CA ASP A 367 23.77 -27.39 -2.48
C ASP A 367 23.08 -26.23 -1.75
N GLU A 368 23.73 -25.06 -1.70
CA GLU A 368 23.22 -23.84 -1.08
C GLU A 368 22.05 -23.26 -1.89
N VAL A 369 22.16 -23.27 -3.22
CA VAL A 369 21.08 -22.86 -4.12
C VAL A 369 19.83 -23.75 -3.93
N ALA A 370 20.03 -25.06 -3.84
CA ALA A 370 18.94 -26.02 -3.63
C ALA A 370 18.23 -25.85 -2.28
N GLN A 371 18.93 -25.34 -1.25
CA GLN A 371 18.37 -25.07 0.07
C GLN A 371 17.73 -23.68 0.15
N LEU A 372 18.03 -22.78 -0.75
CA LEU A 372 17.54 -21.41 -0.70
C LEU A 372 16.04 -21.36 -0.99
N SER A 373 15.58 -22.04 -2.05
CA SER A 373 14.21 -22.04 -2.51
C SER A 373 13.99 -23.11 -3.57
N GLU A 374 12.75 -23.53 -3.77
CA GLU A 374 12.39 -24.57 -4.75
C GLU A 374 12.74 -24.15 -6.18
N ASN A 375 12.50 -22.89 -6.53
CA ASN A 375 12.75 -22.34 -7.86
C ASN A 375 14.22 -21.88 -8.08
N ALA A 376 15.02 -21.74 -7.02
CA ALA A 376 16.38 -21.17 -7.14
C ALA A 376 17.30 -22.00 -8.04
N PRO A 377 17.27 -23.35 -8.08
CA PRO A 377 18.06 -24.14 -9.03
C PRO A 377 17.75 -23.80 -10.50
N ALA A 378 16.47 -23.80 -10.87
CA ALA A 378 16.03 -23.50 -12.23
C ALA A 378 16.43 -22.07 -12.68
N VAL A 379 16.22 -21.09 -11.80
CA VAL A 379 16.65 -19.71 -12.09
C VAL A 379 18.16 -19.58 -12.20
N THR A 380 18.93 -20.34 -11.42
CA THR A 380 20.40 -20.34 -11.49
C THR A 380 20.88 -20.94 -12.82
N GLU A 381 20.24 -22.01 -13.30
CA GLU A 381 20.54 -22.61 -14.61
C GLU A 381 20.20 -21.64 -15.74
N LEU A 382 19.06 -20.97 -15.69
CA LEU A 382 18.67 -19.92 -16.65
C LEU A 382 19.72 -18.79 -16.72
N LEU A 383 20.24 -18.36 -15.56
CA LEU A 383 21.32 -17.36 -15.50
C LEU A 383 22.65 -17.87 -16.10
N ALA A 384 22.90 -19.16 -15.97
CA ALA A 384 24.08 -19.80 -16.56
C ALA A 384 23.95 -19.94 -18.09
N GLU A 385 22.78 -20.36 -18.60
CA GLU A 385 22.44 -20.39 -20.01
C GLU A 385 22.55 -19.00 -20.66
N GLY A 386 22.10 -17.97 -19.96
CA GLY A 386 22.21 -16.56 -20.33
C GLY A 386 23.64 -15.98 -20.22
N GLY A 387 24.64 -16.80 -19.85
CA GLY A 387 26.06 -16.42 -19.77
C GLY A 387 26.41 -15.45 -18.64
N GLN A 388 25.47 -15.18 -17.72
CA GLN A 388 25.72 -14.30 -16.57
C GLN A 388 26.44 -15.05 -15.44
N LEU A 389 26.20 -16.34 -15.31
CA LEU A 389 26.88 -17.23 -14.40
C LEU A 389 27.69 -18.28 -15.16
N VAL A 390 28.88 -18.62 -14.65
CA VAL A 390 29.70 -19.69 -15.21
C VAL A 390 29.86 -20.81 -14.20
N PRO A 391 29.40 -22.04 -14.53
CA PRO A 391 29.59 -23.19 -13.66
C PRO A 391 31.02 -23.66 -13.67
N ARG A 392 31.61 -23.88 -12.47
CA ARG A 392 32.94 -24.53 -12.31
C ARG A 392 32.88 -25.49 -11.13
N GLY A 393 32.88 -26.80 -11.44
CA GLY A 393 32.69 -27.82 -10.41
C GLY A 393 31.33 -27.71 -9.70
N ASN A 394 31.35 -27.60 -8.39
CA ASN A 394 30.15 -27.45 -7.56
C ASN A 394 29.74 -25.97 -7.27
N ARG A 395 30.23 -25.02 -8.10
CA ARG A 395 29.97 -23.59 -7.89
C ARG A 395 29.63 -22.87 -9.17
N PHE A 396 28.85 -21.77 -9.04
CA PHE A 396 28.60 -20.79 -10.09
C PHE A 396 29.28 -19.47 -9.74
N PHE A 397 29.93 -18.86 -10.75
CA PHE A 397 30.67 -17.61 -10.62
C PHE A 397 30.00 -16.52 -11.45
N TRP A 398 29.88 -15.33 -10.89
CA TRP A 398 29.43 -14.14 -11.60
C TRP A 398 30.46 -13.72 -12.66
N MET A 399 30.02 -13.52 -13.89
CA MET A 399 30.92 -13.16 -15.01
C MET A 399 30.40 -11.97 -15.83
N ALA A 400 29.15 -11.54 -15.63
CA ALA A 400 28.61 -10.40 -16.36
C ALA A 400 29.22 -9.07 -15.85
N LYS A 401 29.19 -8.07 -16.72
CA LYS A 401 29.60 -6.71 -16.36
C LYS A 401 28.49 -6.04 -15.57
N GLY A 402 28.87 -5.18 -14.63
CA GLY A 402 27.93 -4.38 -13.85
C GLY A 402 27.81 -4.82 -12.39
N TYR A 403 26.97 -4.09 -11.68
CA TYR A 403 26.75 -4.21 -10.24
C TYR A 403 25.28 -4.59 -10.01
N PRO A 404 24.96 -5.88 -9.93
CA PRO A 404 23.57 -6.35 -10.01
C PRO A 404 22.67 -5.87 -8.87
N ALA A 405 23.23 -5.53 -7.70
CA ALA A 405 22.43 -5.06 -6.58
C ALA A 405 21.82 -3.65 -6.80
N ASN A 406 22.37 -2.85 -7.74
CA ASN A 406 21.80 -1.55 -8.09
C ASN A 406 20.50 -1.65 -8.86
N ASP A 407 20.30 -2.77 -9.56
CA ASP A 407 19.13 -2.99 -10.41
C ASP A 407 17.95 -3.57 -9.62
N ILE A 408 18.15 -3.88 -8.33
CA ILE A 408 17.14 -4.49 -7.47
C ILE A 408 16.39 -3.42 -6.69
N ASN A 409 15.10 -3.26 -6.97
CA ASN A 409 14.20 -2.50 -6.11
C ASN A 409 13.50 -3.46 -5.13
N LEU A 410 13.82 -3.38 -3.84
CA LEU A 410 13.24 -4.28 -2.84
C LEU A 410 11.73 -4.13 -2.63
N ARG A 411 11.12 -3.03 -3.10
CA ARG A 411 9.69 -2.75 -2.92
C ARG A 411 8.87 -3.02 -4.17
N ASN A 412 9.52 -3.45 -5.26
CA ASN A 412 8.85 -3.71 -6.52
C ASN A 412 9.47 -4.90 -7.25
N ILE A 413 8.66 -5.63 -8.01
CA ILE A 413 9.07 -6.76 -8.84
C ILE A 413 8.89 -6.33 -10.32
N SER A 414 9.55 -5.27 -10.74
CA SER A 414 9.47 -4.78 -12.12
C SER A 414 10.86 -4.68 -12.74
N GLU A 415 11.01 -5.30 -13.90
CA GLU A 415 12.20 -5.12 -14.74
C GLU A 415 12.18 -3.78 -15.48
N ASN A 416 11.00 -3.20 -15.66
CA ASN A 416 10.79 -1.94 -16.36
C ASN A 416 10.48 -0.83 -15.36
N THR A 417 11.49 -0.08 -14.99
CA THR A 417 11.37 1.08 -14.10
C THR A 417 11.60 2.36 -14.91
N TYR A 418 10.66 3.30 -14.79
CA TYR A 418 10.72 4.62 -15.42
C TYR A 418 11.31 5.63 -14.44
N SER A 419 12.32 6.38 -14.87
CA SER A 419 12.84 7.52 -14.11
C SER A 419 11.96 8.72 -14.29
N ILE A 420 11.64 9.42 -13.18
CA ILE A 420 10.86 10.66 -13.19
C ILE A 420 11.83 11.82 -13.14
N VAL A 421 11.82 12.63 -14.19
CA VAL A 421 12.81 13.71 -14.39
C VAL A 421 12.11 15.06 -14.51
N GLU A 422 12.37 15.94 -13.57
CA GLU A 422 11.91 17.32 -13.61
C GLU A 422 12.78 18.14 -14.59
N LYS A 423 12.15 18.81 -15.55
CA LYS A 423 12.80 19.75 -16.45
C LYS A 423 12.94 21.11 -15.75
N LEU A 424 14.16 21.50 -15.44
CA LEU A 424 14.51 22.80 -14.86
C LEU A 424 15.21 23.69 -15.90
N LYS A 425 15.25 25.01 -15.66
CA LYS A 425 15.93 25.96 -16.56
C LYS A 425 17.43 25.68 -16.68
N ASP A 426 18.04 25.18 -15.63
CA ASP A 426 19.50 24.95 -15.53
C ASP A 426 19.88 23.47 -15.67
N GLY A 427 18.98 22.60 -16.16
CA GLY A 427 19.23 21.19 -16.36
C GLY A 427 18.08 20.29 -15.92
N ASN A 428 18.28 18.98 -16.06
CA ASN A 428 17.28 17.97 -15.68
C ASN A 428 17.63 17.36 -14.33
N GLN A 429 16.62 17.19 -13.46
CA GLN A 429 16.81 16.57 -12.16
C GLN A 429 15.91 15.33 -12.01
N ALA A 430 16.51 14.15 -11.73
CA ALA A 430 15.74 12.97 -11.37
C ALA A 430 15.16 13.13 -9.96
N ILE A 431 13.84 12.97 -9.83
CA ILE A 431 13.12 13.11 -8.55
C ILE A 431 12.57 11.80 -8.01
N GLY A 432 12.55 10.74 -8.82
CA GLY A 432 12.04 9.44 -8.41
C GLY A 432 12.06 8.41 -9.52
N SER A 433 11.51 7.25 -9.21
CA SER A 433 11.28 6.17 -10.18
C SER A 433 9.96 5.45 -9.87
N ILE A 434 9.37 4.83 -10.90
CA ILE A 434 8.08 4.16 -10.84
C ILE A 434 8.07 2.97 -11.82
N ASP A 435 7.33 1.92 -11.51
CA ASP A 435 7.14 0.79 -12.41
C ASP A 435 6.31 1.14 -13.66
N GLU A 436 6.40 0.32 -14.71
CA GLU A 436 5.76 0.54 -16.00
C GLU A 436 4.24 0.70 -15.91
N LEU A 437 3.56 -0.19 -15.17
CA LEU A 437 2.11 -0.15 -15.03
C LEU A 437 1.65 1.14 -14.34
N SER A 438 2.36 1.53 -13.29
CA SER A 438 2.12 2.79 -12.60
C SER A 438 2.50 4.00 -13.48
N ALA A 439 3.56 3.92 -14.28
CA ALA A 439 3.95 4.96 -15.23
C ALA A 439 2.83 5.20 -16.27
N PHE A 440 2.27 4.15 -16.86
CA PHE A 440 1.20 4.27 -17.85
C PHE A 440 -0.09 4.86 -17.29
N THR A 441 -0.35 4.69 -16.01
CA THR A 441 -1.56 5.20 -15.33
C THR A 441 -1.37 6.58 -14.68
N GLN A 442 -0.15 6.95 -14.27
CA GLN A 442 0.12 8.17 -13.51
C GLN A 442 1.01 9.18 -14.25
N LEU A 443 1.81 8.71 -15.21
CA LEU A 443 2.78 9.52 -15.95
C LEU A 443 2.53 9.53 -17.46
N HIS A 444 1.31 9.20 -17.90
CA HIS A 444 0.93 9.38 -19.31
C HIS A 444 1.06 10.86 -19.71
N PRO A 445 1.26 11.17 -21.00
CA PRO A 445 1.26 12.56 -21.46
C PRO A 445 0.02 13.32 -20.99
N GLU A 446 0.16 14.59 -20.59
CA GLU A 446 -0.85 15.46 -19.98
C GLU A 446 -1.36 15.00 -18.59
N ALA A 447 -0.79 13.98 -17.98
CA ALA A 447 -1.11 13.64 -16.59
C ALA A 447 -0.68 14.76 -15.64
N VAL A 448 -1.48 14.99 -14.62
CA VAL A 448 -1.09 15.79 -13.46
C VAL A 448 -0.56 14.84 -12.39
N TYR A 449 0.76 14.80 -12.25
CA TYR A 449 1.46 13.95 -11.29
C TYR A 449 1.68 14.70 -9.98
N LEU A 450 1.41 14.02 -8.87
CA LEU A 450 1.58 14.56 -7.53
C LEU A 450 2.86 13.97 -6.90
N HIS A 451 3.85 14.81 -6.68
CA HIS A 451 5.09 14.39 -6.04
C HIS A 451 5.43 15.31 -4.86
N ASN A 452 5.59 14.74 -3.67
CA ASN A 452 5.90 15.47 -2.43
C ASN A 452 5.00 16.68 -2.12
N GLY A 453 3.75 16.67 -2.61
CA GLY A 453 2.75 17.72 -2.43
C GLY A 453 2.78 18.81 -3.50
N ASP A 454 3.76 18.79 -4.37
CA ASP A 454 3.79 19.63 -5.57
C ASP A 454 3.04 18.94 -6.71
N THR A 455 2.42 19.72 -7.57
CA THR A 455 1.78 19.27 -8.80
C THR A 455 2.72 19.46 -9.99
N TYR A 456 2.79 18.44 -10.83
CA TYR A 456 3.60 18.43 -12.04
C TYR A 456 2.76 18.02 -13.23
N LEU A 457 2.95 18.66 -14.37
CA LEU A 457 2.38 18.25 -15.62
C LEU A 457 3.37 17.36 -16.36
N VAL A 458 2.94 16.16 -16.74
CA VAL A 458 3.75 15.23 -17.55
C VAL A 458 3.73 15.73 -18.99
N ARG A 459 4.91 16.08 -19.52
CA ARG A 459 5.09 16.54 -20.89
C ARG A 459 5.29 15.41 -21.85
N GLU A 460 6.06 14.43 -21.44
CA GLU A 460 6.47 13.33 -22.29
C GLU A 460 6.75 12.08 -21.46
N LEU A 461 6.34 10.93 -21.97
CA LEU A 461 6.73 9.60 -21.47
C LEU A 461 7.52 8.91 -22.56
N ASP A 462 8.85 8.92 -22.43
CA ASP A 462 9.78 8.22 -23.33
C ASP A 462 9.80 6.73 -22.98
N LEU A 463 9.20 5.93 -23.86
CA LEU A 463 9.07 4.48 -23.65
C LEU A 463 10.39 3.74 -23.88
N GLU A 464 11.24 4.22 -24.80
CA GLU A 464 12.53 3.58 -25.10
C GLU A 464 13.57 3.93 -24.05
N GLY A 465 13.67 5.23 -23.69
CA GLY A 465 14.58 5.70 -22.64
C GLY A 465 14.09 5.40 -21.22
N LYS A 466 12.84 4.95 -21.06
CA LYS A 466 12.18 4.72 -19.76
C LYS A 466 12.23 5.97 -18.85
N ILE A 467 11.90 7.12 -19.40
CA ILE A 467 11.94 8.41 -18.70
C ILE A 467 10.62 9.14 -18.86
N ALA A 468 10.06 9.60 -17.73
CA ALA A 468 8.95 10.53 -17.72
C ALA A 468 9.47 11.95 -17.46
N TYR A 469 9.27 12.84 -18.40
CA TYR A 469 9.64 14.26 -18.25
C TYR A 469 8.46 15.05 -17.72
N ILE A 470 8.68 15.72 -16.58
CA ILE A 470 7.68 16.48 -15.88
C ILE A 470 8.12 17.94 -15.66
N GLU A 471 7.16 18.84 -15.53
CA GLU A 471 7.37 20.25 -15.21
C GLU A 471 6.44 20.67 -14.08
N ARG A 472 6.89 21.52 -13.16
CA ARG A 472 6.01 22.10 -12.13
C ARG A 472 4.85 22.85 -12.76
N ALA A 473 3.66 22.59 -12.26
CA ALA A 473 2.42 23.24 -12.71
C ALA A 473 1.52 23.48 -11.50
N ASP A 474 0.96 24.67 -11.42
CA ASP A 474 -0.09 24.98 -10.44
C ASP A 474 -1.45 24.67 -11.08
N THR A 475 -2.05 23.56 -10.66
CA THR A 475 -3.33 23.10 -11.20
C THR A 475 -4.35 22.94 -10.08
N ASP A 476 -5.62 23.24 -10.36
CA ASP A 476 -6.75 23.03 -9.47
C ASP A 476 -7.43 21.64 -9.65
N TYR A 477 -6.79 20.78 -10.45
CA TYR A 477 -7.29 19.44 -10.79
C TYR A 477 -6.17 18.40 -10.81
N PHE A 478 -6.56 17.14 -10.73
CA PHE A 478 -5.72 15.96 -10.97
C PHE A 478 -6.29 15.13 -12.12
N THR A 479 -5.47 14.23 -12.65
CA THR A 479 -5.90 13.30 -13.70
C THR A 479 -6.07 11.89 -13.15
N GLN A 480 -7.02 11.16 -13.69
CA GLN A 480 -7.26 9.76 -13.38
C GLN A 480 -7.37 8.97 -14.68
N ALA A 481 -6.42 8.06 -14.90
CA ALA A 481 -6.44 7.18 -16.06
C ALA A 481 -7.59 6.17 -15.98
N VAL A 482 -8.14 5.83 -17.15
CA VAL A 482 -9.14 4.78 -17.34
C VAL A 482 -8.47 3.62 -18.05
N THR A 483 -8.49 2.45 -17.42
CA THR A 483 -7.78 1.26 -17.87
C THR A 483 -8.76 0.09 -17.97
N GLU A 484 -8.82 -0.54 -19.15
CA GLU A 484 -9.47 -1.83 -19.37
C GLU A 484 -8.51 -2.96 -18.96
N ARG A 485 -9.04 -4.05 -18.45
CA ARG A 485 -8.29 -5.23 -18.08
C ARG A 485 -8.80 -6.43 -18.84
N ARG A 486 -7.90 -7.24 -19.36
CA ARG A 486 -8.21 -8.51 -20.02
C ARG A 486 -7.40 -9.60 -19.35
N VAL A 487 -8.07 -10.65 -18.92
CA VAL A 487 -7.45 -11.79 -18.27
C VAL A 487 -7.38 -12.97 -19.23
N LEU A 488 -6.22 -13.64 -19.22
CA LEU A 488 -6.00 -14.92 -19.89
C LEU A 488 -5.46 -15.90 -18.85
N ILE A 489 -6.14 -17.03 -18.67
CA ILE A 489 -5.63 -18.11 -17.82
C ILE A 489 -4.56 -18.85 -18.61
N GLN A 490 -3.32 -18.85 -18.11
CA GLN A 490 -2.20 -19.60 -18.68
C GLN A 490 -2.19 -21.03 -18.18
N GLU A 491 -2.27 -21.21 -16.87
CA GLU A 491 -2.28 -22.51 -16.22
C GLU A 491 -3.17 -22.51 -14.98
N GLN A 492 -4.00 -23.54 -14.85
CA GLN A 492 -4.75 -23.77 -13.62
C GLN A 492 -3.97 -24.75 -12.74
N ARG A 493 -3.45 -24.25 -11.62
CA ARG A 493 -2.69 -25.07 -10.65
C ARG A 493 -3.59 -25.78 -9.66
N LEU A 494 -4.64 -25.11 -9.18
CA LEU A 494 -5.60 -25.62 -8.22
C LEU A 494 -7.03 -25.38 -8.70
N GLY A 495 -7.94 -26.28 -8.31
CA GLY A 495 -9.35 -26.14 -8.58
C GLY A 495 -10.19 -26.95 -7.59
N ARG A 496 -11.28 -26.35 -7.11
CA ARG A 496 -12.22 -27.04 -6.23
C ARG A 496 -13.65 -26.55 -6.44
N PRO A 497 -14.66 -27.45 -6.34
CA PRO A 497 -16.04 -27.05 -6.33
C PRO A 497 -16.39 -26.34 -5.02
N PHE A 498 -17.30 -25.38 -5.10
CA PHE A 498 -17.88 -24.70 -3.96
C PHE A 498 -19.39 -24.52 -4.20
N ASN A 499 -20.21 -25.39 -3.61
CA ASN A 499 -21.67 -25.45 -3.85
C ASN A 499 -21.99 -25.50 -5.37
N THR A 500 -22.56 -24.43 -5.91
CA THR A 500 -22.94 -24.31 -7.32
C THR A 500 -21.87 -23.66 -8.19
N ALA A 501 -20.80 -23.10 -7.58
CA ALA A 501 -19.70 -22.42 -8.24
C ALA A 501 -18.42 -23.27 -8.24
N THR A 502 -17.38 -22.77 -8.89
CA THR A 502 -16.05 -23.41 -8.90
C THR A 502 -14.98 -22.35 -8.61
N PHE A 503 -14.09 -22.65 -7.68
CA PHE A 503 -12.85 -21.88 -7.48
C PHE A 503 -11.73 -22.47 -8.30
N GLY A 504 -10.95 -21.58 -8.93
CA GLY A 504 -9.67 -21.90 -9.53
C GLY A 504 -8.57 -21.00 -8.99
N PHE A 505 -7.33 -21.45 -9.07
CA PHE A 505 -6.12 -20.67 -8.80
C PHE A 505 -5.02 -21.09 -9.76
N GLY A 506 -4.23 -20.15 -10.24
CA GLY A 506 -3.12 -20.45 -11.14
C GLY A 506 -2.50 -19.19 -11.77
N ASP A 507 -1.83 -19.43 -12.88
CA ASP A 507 -1.10 -18.40 -13.63
C ASP A 507 -1.99 -17.65 -14.59
N LEU A 508 -1.87 -16.34 -14.57
CA LEU A 508 -2.68 -15.41 -15.34
C LEU A 508 -1.80 -14.40 -16.09
N ASP A 509 -2.20 -14.11 -17.32
CA ASP A 509 -1.77 -12.90 -18.02
C ASP A 509 -2.88 -11.86 -17.91
N VAL A 510 -2.58 -10.75 -17.27
CA VAL A 510 -3.48 -9.61 -17.14
C VAL A 510 -3.00 -8.47 -18.02
N THR A 511 -3.69 -8.22 -19.11
CA THR A 511 -3.37 -7.11 -20.02
C THR A 511 -4.13 -5.85 -19.63
N PHE A 512 -3.39 -4.77 -19.41
CA PHE A 512 -3.90 -3.43 -19.08
C PHE A 512 -3.84 -2.56 -20.33
N ILE A 513 -4.99 -1.99 -20.70
CA ILE A 513 -5.12 -1.08 -21.84
C ILE A 513 -5.55 0.28 -21.28
N THR A 514 -4.60 1.20 -21.13
CA THR A 514 -4.85 2.56 -20.66
C THR A 514 -5.12 3.45 -21.87
N TYR A 515 -6.37 3.86 -22.09
CA TYR A 515 -6.80 4.48 -23.35
C TYR A 515 -7.30 5.93 -23.21
N MET A 516 -7.66 6.36 -22.00
CA MET A 516 -8.09 7.73 -21.74
C MET A 516 -7.87 8.13 -20.29
N PHE A 517 -7.98 9.42 -20.00
CA PHE A 517 -7.98 9.95 -18.65
C PHE A 517 -9.07 10.99 -18.43
N ARG A 518 -9.47 11.17 -17.18
CA ARG A 518 -10.41 12.20 -16.72
C ARG A 518 -9.65 13.30 -15.98
N LYS A 519 -10.09 14.55 -16.16
CA LYS A 519 -9.65 15.71 -15.36
C LYS A 519 -10.67 15.94 -14.25
N ILE A 520 -10.23 15.86 -13.00
CA ILE A 520 -11.08 15.89 -11.80
C ILE A 520 -10.63 17.03 -10.89
N LYS A 521 -11.52 17.93 -10.53
CA LYS A 521 -11.20 19.05 -9.61
C LYS A 521 -10.86 18.54 -8.22
N PHE A 522 -9.85 19.12 -7.57
CA PHE A 522 -9.43 18.72 -6.22
C PHE A 522 -10.55 18.85 -5.18
N TYR A 523 -11.29 19.94 -5.20
CA TYR A 523 -12.23 20.29 -4.15
C TYR A 523 -13.62 19.67 -4.34
N THR A 524 -14.19 19.83 -5.52
CA THR A 524 -15.56 19.36 -5.80
C THR A 524 -15.63 17.92 -6.25
N ARG A 525 -14.49 17.33 -6.66
CA ARG A 525 -14.40 15.99 -7.25
C ARG A 525 -15.20 15.84 -8.55
N ASP A 526 -15.60 16.94 -9.18
CA ASP A 526 -16.31 16.92 -10.45
C ASP A 526 -15.34 16.63 -11.59
N SER A 527 -15.74 15.73 -12.49
CA SER A 527 -15.04 15.53 -13.76
C SER A 527 -15.50 16.61 -14.75
N PHE A 528 -14.55 17.38 -15.29
CA PHE A 528 -14.85 18.47 -16.20
C PHE A 528 -14.20 18.32 -17.57
N GLY A 529 -13.45 17.24 -17.79
CA GLY A 529 -12.80 17.00 -19.07
C GLY A 529 -12.19 15.60 -19.18
N PHE A 530 -11.89 15.21 -20.41
CA PHE A 530 -11.28 13.92 -20.77
C PHE A 530 -10.14 14.16 -21.74
N GLY A 531 -9.20 13.21 -21.82
CA GLY A 531 -8.17 13.15 -22.85
C GLY A 531 -7.89 11.71 -23.25
N SER A 532 -7.45 11.50 -24.51
CA SER A 532 -7.05 10.19 -25.01
C SER A 532 -5.61 9.86 -24.61
N ILE A 533 -5.34 8.57 -24.42
CA ILE A 533 -4.01 8.03 -24.16
C ILE A 533 -3.67 7.04 -25.26
N GLY A 534 -2.55 7.24 -25.94
CA GLY A 534 -2.07 6.37 -27.02
C GLY A 534 -0.90 5.50 -26.61
N LEU A 535 -0.95 4.89 -25.40
CA LEU A 535 0.09 3.99 -24.90
C LEU A 535 -0.16 2.54 -25.34
N PRO A 536 0.89 1.72 -25.54
CA PRO A 536 0.73 0.31 -25.83
C PRO A 536 0.09 -0.43 -24.65
N PRO A 537 -0.59 -1.58 -24.90
CA PRO A 537 -1.00 -2.46 -23.81
C PRO A 537 0.21 -2.96 -23.01
N SER A 538 0.04 -3.06 -21.70
CA SER A 538 1.03 -3.66 -20.79
C SER A 538 0.47 -4.95 -20.22
N THR A 539 1.22 -6.04 -20.27
CA THR A 539 0.81 -7.35 -19.75
C THR A 539 1.59 -7.70 -18.50
N LEU A 540 0.86 -8.07 -17.46
CA LEU A 540 1.37 -8.55 -16.19
C LEU A 540 1.18 -10.07 -16.11
N GLU A 541 2.28 -10.81 -16.15
CA GLU A 541 2.32 -12.22 -15.83
C GLU A 541 2.26 -12.38 -14.31
N THR A 542 1.19 -12.97 -13.78
CA THR A 542 0.96 -13.03 -12.33
C THR A 542 0.20 -14.28 -11.92
N CYS A 543 -0.03 -14.43 -10.60
CA CYS A 543 -0.92 -15.44 -10.06
C CYS A 543 -2.25 -14.81 -9.64
N GLY A 544 -3.31 -15.61 -9.73
CA GLY A 544 -4.62 -15.17 -9.27
C GLY A 544 -5.58 -16.32 -9.02
N LEU A 545 -6.62 -16.00 -8.27
CA LEU A 545 -7.75 -16.88 -8.06
C LEU A 545 -8.94 -16.40 -8.88
N TRP A 546 -9.84 -17.33 -9.22
CA TRP A 546 -11.10 -16.99 -9.88
C TRP A 546 -12.27 -17.81 -9.34
N LEU A 547 -13.44 -17.22 -9.44
CA LEU A 547 -14.72 -17.79 -9.11
C LEU A 547 -15.56 -17.85 -10.38
N GLU A 548 -15.81 -19.07 -10.90
CA GLU A 548 -16.74 -19.32 -12.01
C GLU A 548 -18.13 -19.60 -11.45
N ILE A 549 -19.14 -18.87 -11.96
CA ILE A 549 -20.54 -19.13 -11.66
C ILE A 549 -21.16 -20.11 -12.65
N SER A 550 -22.11 -20.91 -12.18
CA SER A 550 -22.77 -21.91 -12.99
C SER A 550 -23.89 -21.28 -13.86
N PRO A 551 -24.39 -22.01 -14.89
CA PRO A 551 -25.56 -21.57 -15.66
C PRO A 551 -26.81 -21.30 -14.81
N LYS A 552 -26.89 -21.88 -13.60
CA LYS A 552 -27.99 -21.62 -12.65
C LYS A 552 -27.97 -20.17 -12.18
N GLU A 553 -26.82 -19.68 -11.70
CA GLU A 553 -26.66 -18.29 -11.24
C GLU A 553 -26.90 -17.31 -12.38
N VAL A 554 -26.36 -17.61 -13.58
CA VAL A 554 -26.60 -16.80 -14.77
C VAL A 554 -28.09 -16.69 -15.07
N SER A 555 -28.80 -17.81 -15.07
CA SER A 555 -30.24 -17.85 -15.34
C SER A 555 -31.06 -17.11 -14.28
N LEU A 556 -30.65 -17.20 -12.98
CA LEU A 556 -31.30 -16.49 -11.90
C LEU A 556 -31.16 -14.96 -12.06
N VAL A 557 -29.96 -14.48 -12.38
CA VAL A 557 -29.73 -13.03 -12.57
C VAL A 557 -30.51 -12.52 -13.79
N LEU A 558 -30.46 -13.25 -14.90
CA LEU A 558 -31.21 -12.90 -16.14
C LEU A 558 -32.73 -12.94 -15.95
N LYS A 559 -33.26 -13.84 -15.10
CA LYS A 559 -34.69 -13.90 -14.72
C LYS A 559 -35.21 -12.55 -14.21
N TYR A 560 -34.35 -11.81 -13.50
CA TYR A 560 -34.66 -10.48 -12.97
C TYR A 560 -34.22 -9.33 -13.89
N GLY A 561 -33.87 -9.61 -15.16
CA GLY A 561 -33.48 -8.60 -16.14
C GLY A 561 -32.12 -7.91 -15.86
N ARG A 562 -31.24 -8.57 -15.10
CA ARG A 562 -29.96 -8.01 -14.68
C ARG A 562 -28.78 -8.67 -15.37
N ASP A 563 -27.60 -8.04 -15.34
CA ASP A 563 -26.37 -8.54 -15.93
C ASP A 563 -25.49 -9.27 -14.87
N PRO A 564 -25.19 -10.56 -15.06
CA PRO A 564 -24.31 -11.30 -14.15
C PRO A 564 -22.92 -10.68 -13.99
N ARG A 565 -22.40 -10.04 -15.04
CA ARG A 565 -21.07 -9.39 -15.02
C ARG A 565 -21.01 -8.22 -14.05
N GLU A 566 -22.07 -7.42 -14.00
CA GLU A 566 -22.18 -6.30 -13.06
C GLU A 566 -22.23 -6.79 -11.62
N GLY A 567 -22.94 -7.90 -11.36
CA GLY A 567 -22.95 -8.53 -10.05
C GLY A 567 -21.57 -9.05 -9.65
N LEU A 568 -20.87 -9.76 -10.53
CA LEU A 568 -19.51 -10.25 -10.31
C LEU A 568 -18.51 -9.11 -10.09
N LEU A 569 -18.64 -8.01 -10.84
CA LEU A 569 -17.83 -6.82 -10.68
C LEU A 569 -17.99 -6.22 -9.27
N GLY A 570 -19.22 -6.11 -8.80
CA GLY A 570 -19.51 -5.64 -7.44
C GLY A 570 -18.88 -6.55 -6.37
N ILE A 571 -19.06 -7.87 -6.48
CA ILE A 571 -18.48 -8.85 -5.58
C ILE A 571 -16.94 -8.73 -5.59
N GLY A 572 -16.33 -8.64 -6.77
CA GLY A 572 -14.88 -8.52 -6.90
C GLY A 572 -14.29 -7.26 -6.28
N ASN A 573 -14.99 -6.13 -6.44
CA ASN A 573 -14.58 -4.88 -5.79
C ASN A 573 -14.63 -4.99 -4.26
N VAL A 574 -15.66 -5.65 -3.72
CA VAL A 574 -15.80 -5.86 -2.27
C VAL A 574 -14.72 -6.81 -1.76
N LEU A 575 -14.53 -7.96 -2.39
CA LEU A 575 -13.51 -8.93 -1.98
C LEU A 575 -12.10 -8.35 -2.03
N ALA A 576 -11.75 -7.63 -3.10
CA ALA A 576 -10.46 -6.93 -3.19
C ALA A 576 -10.31 -5.84 -2.11
N SER A 577 -11.40 -5.16 -1.76
CA SER A 577 -11.41 -4.15 -0.69
C SER A 577 -11.25 -4.77 0.70
N LEU A 578 -11.88 -5.91 0.95
CA LEU A 578 -11.81 -6.63 2.23
C LEU A 578 -10.52 -7.41 2.44
N MET A 579 -9.73 -7.65 1.37
CA MET A 579 -8.49 -8.43 1.43
C MET A 579 -7.55 -8.02 2.57
N PRO A 580 -7.31 -6.72 2.82
CA PRO A 580 -6.44 -6.27 3.92
C PRO A 580 -6.89 -6.69 5.33
N LEU A 581 -8.15 -7.09 5.53
CA LEU A 581 -8.62 -7.60 6.83
C LEU A 581 -8.11 -9.01 7.14
N TYR A 582 -7.77 -9.79 6.12
CA TYR A 582 -7.34 -11.17 6.23
C TYR A 582 -5.84 -11.32 6.02
N ILE A 583 -5.33 -10.59 5.05
CA ILE A 583 -3.94 -10.68 4.59
C ILE A 583 -3.35 -9.28 4.58
N LEU A 584 -2.26 -9.09 5.30
CA LEU A 584 -1.51 -7.83 5.35
C LEU A 584 -1.08 -7.41 3.94
N SER A 585 -1.88 -6.58 3.31
CA SER A 585 -1.65 -6.04 1.96
C SER A 585 -1.96 -4.55 1.91
N ASP A 586 -1.39 -3.85 0.95
CA ASP A 586 -1.73 -2.46 0.73
C ASP A 586 -2.92 -2.35 -0.24
N PRO A 587 -3.77 -1.31 -0.10
CA PRO A 587 -4.84 -1.07 -1.06
C PRO A 587 -4.25 -0.89 -2.47
N GLY A 588 -4.43 -1.87 -3.32
CA GLY A 588 -3.86 -1.87 -4.66
C GLY A 588 -2.88 -3.00 -4.95
N ASP A 589 -2.50 -3.82 -3.96
CA ASP A 589 -1.71 -5.03 -4.18
C ASP A 589 -2.51 -6.12 -4.90
N VAL A 590 -3.84 -6.10 -4.75
CA VAL A 590 -4.76 -7.01 -5.40
C VAL A 590 -5.62 -6.27 -6.42
N GLY A 591 -5.68 -6.79 -7.63
CA GLY A 591 -6.59 -6.35 -8.68
C GLY A 591 -7.80 -7.24 -8.80
N SER A 592 -8.89 -6.71 -9.38
CA SER A 592 -10.08 -7.50 -9.76
C SER A 592 -10.41 -7.31 -11.25
N ALA A 593 -10.92 -8.34 -11.88
CA ALA A 593 -11.45 -8.31 -13.25
C ALA A 593 -12.63 -9.28 -13.39
N VAL A 594 -13.44 -9.09 -14.41
CA VAL A 594 -14.55 -9.99 -14.73
C VAL A 594 -14.34 -10.54 -16.11
N ASP A 595 -14.60 -11.82 -16.26
CA ASP A 595 -14.42 -12.64 -17.46
C ASP A 595 -12.95 -12.80 -17.93
N SER A 596 -12.76 -13.87 -18.63
CA SER A 596 -11.50 -14.23 -19.28
C SER A 596 -11.76 -14.49 -20.76
N SER A 597 -10.74 -14.27 -21.58
CA SER A 597 -10.82 -14.55 -23.02
C SER A 597 -10.91 -16.05 -23.35
N ASN A 598 -10.61 -16.94 -22.40
CA ASN A 598 -10.51 -18.39 -22.65
C ASN A 598 -11.35 -19.29 -21.76
N THR A 599 -12.15 -18.77 -20.81
CA THR A 599 -13.06 -19.62 -20.00
C THR A 599 -14.43 -19.85 -20.63
N GLY A 600 -14.95 -18.89 -21.38
CA GLY A 600 -16.31 -18.94 -21.94
C GLY A 600 -17.46 -18.93 -20.93
N LYS A 601 -17.15 -18.84 -19.62
CA LYS A 601 -18.11 -18.75 -18.52
C LYS A 601 -17.91 -17.42 -17.78
N PRO A 602 -18.97 -16.81 -17.25
CA PRO A 602 -18.83 -15.65 -16.39
C PRO A 602 -18.01 -16.00 -15.15
N ALA A 603 -16.94 -15.27 -14.96
CA ALA A 603 -16.02 -15.50 -13.85
C ALA A 603 -15.49 -14.18 -13.29
N LEU A 604 -15.28 -14.17 -11.98
CA LEU A 604 -14.62 -13.11 -11.26
C LEU A 604 -13.17 -13.52 -11.00
N PHE A 605 -12.23 -12.63 -11.29
CA PHE A 605 -10.80 -12.81 -11.03
C PHE A 605 -10.32 -11.83 -9.96
N LEU A 606 -9.51 -12.34 -9.03
CA LEU A 606 -8.67 -11.55 -8.13
C LEU A 606 -7.21 -11.96 -8.40
N PHE A 607 -6.32 -11.00 -8.60
CA PHE A 607 -4.94 -11.26 -8.98
C PHE A 607 -3.96 -10.37 -8.26
N ASP A 608 -2.77 -10.89 -7.97
CA ASP A 608 -1.67 -10.13 -7.41
C ASP A 608 -1.17 -9.10 -8.44
N ARG A 609 -0.96 -7.85 -8.03
CA ARG A 609 -0.47 -6.79 -8.94
C ARG A 609 1.05 -6.76 -9.02
N TYR A 610 1.67 -7.90 -8.82
CA TYR A 610 3.10 -8.12 -8.88
C TYR A 610 3.43 -9.27 -9.83
N ARG A 611 4.51 -9.13 -10.59
CA ARG A 611 4.95 -10.15 -11.53
C ARG A 611 5.29 -11.45 -10.81
N GLY A 612 4.76 -12.57 -11.29
CA GLY A 612 4.86 -13.87 -10.67
C GLY A 612 4.02 -14.06 -9.40
N GLY A 613 3.30 -13.05 -8.94
CA GLY A 613 2.53 -13.06 -7.68
C GLY A 613 3.41 -12.82 -6.45
N ILE A 614 2.80 -12.63 -5.30
CA ILE A 614 3.44 -12.48 -3.98
C ILE A 614 2.74 -13.29 -2.89
N GLY A 615 1.90 -14.26 -3.29
CA GLY A 615 1.21 -15.18 -2.41
C GLY A 615 -0.07 -14.66 -1.75
N ILE A 616 -0.53 -13.43 -2.07
CA ILE A 616 -1.77 -12.88 -1.50
C ILE A 616 -2.98 -13.65 -2.02
N THR A 617 -3.10 -13.79 -3.34
CA THR A 617 -4.26 -14.48 -3.94
C THR A 617 -4.23 -15.99 -3.76
N GLU A 618 -3.05 -16.60 -3.61
CA GLU A 618 -2.91 -17.98 -3.19
C GLU A 618 -3.50 -18.20 -1.79
N LYS A 619 -3.13 -17.35 -0.85
CA LYS A 619 -3.69 -17.40 0.49
C LYS A 619 -5.19 -17.08 0.53
N ALA A 620 -5.63 -16.13 -0.31
CA ALA A 620 -7.05 -15.82 -0.45
C ALA A 620 -7.86 -17.00 -0.99
N TYR A 621 -7.29 -17.82 -1.90
CA TYR A 621 -7.92 -19.03 -2.39
C TYR A 621 -8.23 -20.02 -1.26
N GLU A 622 -7.33 -20.16 -0.27
CA GLU A 622 -7.56 -21.02 0.90
C GLU A 622 -8.72 -20.55 1.78
N ILE A 623 -8.87 -19.22 1.94
CA ILE A 623 -9.81 -18.61 2.91
C ILE A 623 -11.04 -17.97 2.24
N MET A 624 -11.27 -18.21 0.94
CA MET A 624 -12.39 -17.59 0.19
C MET A 624 -13.75 -17.89 0.82
N GLU A 625 -13.91 -19.06 1.42
CA GLU A 625 -15.14 -19.45 2.11
C GLU A 625 -15.44 -18.58 3.34
N GLU A 626 -14.41 -18.04 3.99
CA GLU A 626 -14.57 -17.07 5.09
C GLU A 626 -14.85 -15.66 4.56
N MET A 627 -14.35 -15.32 3.37
CA MET A 627 -14.47 -13.99 2.81
C MET A 627 -15.84 -13.71 2.16
N LEU A 628 -16.44 -14.71 1.50
CA LEU A 628 -17.71 -14.54 0.78
C LEU A 628 -18.88 -14.12 1.66
N PRO A 629 -19.10 -14.71 2.87
CA PRO A 629 -20.15 -14.26 3.78
C PRO A 629 -19.98 -12.79 4.18
N ASN A 630 -18.75 -12.36 4.50
CA ASN A 630 -18.48 -10.97 4.87
C ASN A 630 -18.70 -10.01 3.67
N ALA A 631 -18.42 -10.45 2.44
CA ALA A 631 -18.77 -9.68 1.25
C ALA A 631 -20.29 -9.54 1.07
N LEU A 632 -21.05 -10.60 1.37
CA LEU A 632 -22.52 -10.56 1.37
C LEU A 632 -23.03 -9.56 2.41
N ASP A 633 -22.49 -9.59 3.63
CA ASP A 633 -22.94 -8.69 4.71
C ASP A 633 -22.74 -7.22 4.34
N VAL A 634 -21.54 -6.87 3.81
CA VAL A 634 -21.26 -5.50 3.33
C VAL A 634 -22.27 -5.02 2.29
N ILE A 635 -22.62 -5.89 1.33
CA ILE A 635 -23.54 -5.53 0.25
C ILE A 635 -24.97 -5.44 0.79
N LYS A 636 -25.39 -6.41 1.60
CA LYS A 636 -26.75 -6.53 2.12
C LYS A 636 -27.09 -5.44 3.14
N GLU A 637 -26.18 -5.13 4.06
CA GLU A 637 -26.43 -4.18 5.17
C GLU A 637 -26.35 -2.71 4.75
N CYS A 638 -25.89 -2.43 3.54
CA CYS A 638 -25.88 -1.06 3.03
C CYS A 638 -27.29 -0.55 2.77
N SER A 639 -27.63 0.63 3.29
CA SER A 639 -28.96 1.25 3.15
C SER A 639 -29.30 1.73 1.73
N CYS A 640 -28.33 1.73 0.80
CA CYS A 640 -28.60 2.14 -0.59
C CYS A 640 -29.44 1.07 -1.33
N GLU A 641 -30.32 1.50 -2.23
CA GLU A 641 -31.21 0.61 -2.99
C GLU A 641 -30.51 -0.07 -4.16
N ARG A 642 -29.82 0.71 -5.00
CA ARG A 642 -29.27 0.24 -6.31
C ARG A 642 -27.78 -0.09 -6.31
N GLY A 643 -27.10 0.17 -5.20
CA GLY A 643 -25.65 0.08 -5.07
C GLY A 643 -24.99 1.44 -4.89
N CYS A 644 -23.87 1.47 -4.18
CA CYS A 644 -23.07 2.67 -3.95
C CYS A 644 -21.59 2.31 -3.77
N PRO A 645 -20.68 3.29 -3.81
CA PRO A 645 -19.25 3.01 -3.61
C PRO A 645 -18.92 2.25 -2.32
N SER A 646 -19.78 2.38 -1.29
CA SER A 646 -19.60 1.74 0.03
C SER A 646 -19.91 0.23 0.04
N CYS A 647 -20.70 -0.29 -0.92
CA CYS A 647 -21.15 -1.67 -0.90
C CYS A 647 -20.83 -2.49 -2.15
N VAL A 648 -20.65 -1.88 -3.31
CA VAL A 648 -20.28 -2.55 -4.56
C VAL A 648 -19.03 -1.95 -5.20
N GLY A 649 -18.39 -0.99 -4.53
CA GLY A 649 -17.20 -0.32 -5.00
C GLY A 649 -17.45 0.79 -6.01
N ALA A 650 -16.37 1.41 -6.47
CA ALA A 650 -16.41 2.53 -7.39
C ALA A 650 -16.55 2.05 -8.85
N ARG A 651 -17.02 2.93 -9.68
CA ARG A 651 -17.32 2.77 -11.13
C ARG A 651 -16.09 2.55 -11.98
N ARG A 652 -16.14 1.66 -13.00
CA ARG A 652 -14.95 1.33 -13.82
C ARG A 652 -15.23 0.97 -15.29
N SER A 653 -16.39 1.28 -15.90
CA SER A 653 -16.69 0.83 -17.28
C SER A 653 -16.39 1.88 -18.35
N ARG A 654 -15.86 1.41 -19.51
CA ARG A 654 -15.60 2.21 -20.71
C ARG A 654 -16.90 2.66 -21.40
N GLN A 655 -17.90 1.80 -21.44
CA GLN A 655 -19.16 2.08 -22.16
C GLN A 655 -19.92 3.23 -21.50
N ASP A 656 -19.89 3.32 -20.17
CA ASP A 656 -20.57 4.38 -19.42
C ASP A 656 -19.95 5.77 -19.61
N LEU A 657 -18.69 5.84 -20.07
CA LEU A 657 -17.99 7.10 -20.31
C LEU A 657 -18.19 7.64 -21.71
N LEU A 658 -18.63 6.79 -22.65
CA LEU A 658 -18.88 7.15 -24.05
C LEU A 658 -20.37 7.33 -24.34
N ASP A 659 -21.26 6.99 -23.39
CA ASP A 659 -22.69 7.19 -23.52
C ASP A 659 -23.04 8.66 -23.17
N PRO A 660 -23.55 9.45 -24.16
CA PRO A 660 -23.92 10.85 -23.92
C PRO A 660 -25.09 11.00 -22.94
N ASP A 661 -25.90 9.94 -22.77
CA ASP A 661 -27.06 9.90 -21.89
C ASP A 661 -26.73 9.31 -20.51
N ALA A 662 -25.50 8.78 -20.33
CA ALA A 662 -25.04 8.29 -19.03
C ALA A 662 -24.94 9.44 -18.03
N SER A 663 -25.49 9.23 -16.84
CA SER A 663 -25.31 10.16 -15.71
C SER A 663 -23.83 10.55 -15.60
N PRO A 664 -23.49 11.84 -15.32
CA PRO A 664 -22.10 12.26 -15.08
C PRO A 664 -21.37 11.44 -14.02
N ARG A 665 -22.12 10.61 -13.32
CA ARG A 665 -21.63 9.71 -12.28
C ARG A 665 -21.27 8.28 -12.79
N GLY A 666 -21.52 7.90 -14.09
CA GLY A 666 -21.29 6.58 -14.70
C GLY A 666 -22.18 5.49 -14.06
N LYS A 667 -22.15 4.22 -14.52
CA LYS A 667 -22.94 3.10 -13.96
C LYS A 667 -22.20 2.42 -12.80
N LEU A 668 -22.82 2.27 -11.63
CA LEU A 668 -22.29 1.47 -10.52
C LEU A 668 -22.52 -0.01 -10.79
N PRO A 669 -21.68 -0.91 -10.25
CA PRO A 669 -21.99 -2.33 -10.24
C PRO A 669 -23.38 -2.60 -9.63
N ASP A 670 -24.08 -3.62 -10.14
CA ASP A 670 -25.45 -3.93 -9.75
C ASP A 670 -25.49 -4.67 -8.41
N LYS A 671 -26.02 -4.00 -7.38
CA LYS A 671 -26.17 -4.55 -6.02
C LYS A 671 -27.06 -5.79 -6.00
N ALA A 672 -28.20 -5.75 -6.69
CA ALA A 672 -29.15 -6.85 -6.69
C ALA A 672 -28.60 -8.08 -7.41
N ALA A 673 -27.90 -7.88 -8.55
CA ALA A 673 -27.22 -8.97 -9.24
C ALA A 673 -26.15 -9.61 -8.34
N ALA A 674 -25.38 -8.82 -7.61
CA ALA A 674 -24.39 -9.32 -6.65
C ALA A 674 -25.06 -10.14 -5.52
N LEU A 675 -26.18 -9.67 -4.96
CA LEU A 675 -26.92 -10.39 -3.92
C LEU A 675 -27.51 -11.70 -4.42
N ILE A 676 -28.09 -11.73 -5.63
CA ILE A 676 -28.62 -12.95 -6.26
C ILE A 676 -27.50 -14.00 -6.39
N ILE A 677 -26.34 -13.61 -6.90
CA ILE A 677 -25.19 -14.50 -7.08
C ILE A 677 -24.71 -15.01 -5.71
N LEU A 678 -24.47 -14.13 -4.74
CA LEU A 678 -23.94 -14.51 -3.42
C LEU A 678 -24.91 -15.40 -2.65
N HIS A 679 -26.21 -15.13 -2.68
CA HIS A 679 -27.20 -16.01 -2.05
C HIS A 679 -27.18 -17.43 -2.64
N SER A 680 -27.08 -17.54 -3.98
CA SER A 680 -27.04 -18.85 -4.66
C SER A 680 -25.75 -19.60 -4.34
N ILE A 681 -24.58 -18.98 -4.47
CA ILE A 681 -23.29 -19.66 -4.22
C ILE A 681 -23.05 -19.99 -2.74
N LEU A 682 -23.68 -19.25 -1.81
CA LEU A 682 -23.64 -19.54 -0.36
C LEU A 682 -24.75 -20.51 0.07
N ASN A 683 -25.55 -21.01 -0.88
CA ASN A 683 -26.67 -21.93 -0.61
C ASN A 683 -27.70 -21.36 0.39
N LEU A 684 -27.98 -20.07 0.28
CA LEU A 684 -29.01 -19.35 1.03
C LEU A 684 -30.32 -19.33 0.24
N ASP A 685 -31.41 -18.86 0.90
CA ASP A 685 -32.69 -18.64 0.22
C ASP A 685 -32.55 -17.68 -0.97
N GLU A 686 -33.37 -17.92 -2.02
CA GLU A 686 -33.33 -17.08 -3.24
C GLU A 686 -33.57 -15.61 -2.90
N TYR A 687 -32.62 -14.75 -3.23
CA TYR A 687 -32.80 -13.31 -3.08
C TYR A 687 -33.72 -12.80 -4.20
N VAL A 688 -34.85 -12.23 -3.80
CA VAL A 688 -35.79 -11.58 -4.71
C VAL A 688 -35.55 -10.08 -4.64
N PRO A 689 -35.04 -9.44 -5.71
CA PRO A 689 -34.87 -7.99 -5.71
C PRO A 689 -36.22 -7.26 -5.63
N PRO A 690 -36.28 -6.08 -4.99
CA PRO A 690 -37.48 -5.25 -5.01
C PRO A 690 -37.85 -4.91 -6.47
N GLU A 691 -39.15 -4.85 -6.75
CA GLU A 691 -39.64 -4.42 -8.09
C GLU A 691 -39.14 -2.99 -8.33
N GLU A 692 -38.43 -2.79 -9.43
CA GLU A 692 -38.08 -1.43 -9.86
C GLU A 692 -39.37 -0.73 -10.29
N GLU A 693 -39.76 0.34 -9.61
CA GLU A 693 -40.72 1.27 -10.18
C GLU A 693 -40.16 1.72 -11.52
N SER A 694 -40.85 1.39 -12.60
CA SER A 694 -40.47 1.82 -13.94
C SER A 694 -40.28 3.34 -13.89
N GLU A 695 -39.03 3.79 -14.11
CA GLU A 695 -38.80 5.23 -14.30
C GLU A 695 -39.76 5.67 -15.39
N THR A 696 -40.78 6.46 -14.99
CA THR A 696 -41.60 7.14 -15.97
C THR A 696 -40.67 7.86 -16.92
N PRO A 697 -40.74 7.65 -18.23
CA PRO A 697 -39.88 8.32 -19.20
C PRO A 697 -39.85 9.80 -18.82
N TRP A 698 -38.67 10.38 -18.69
CA TRP A 698 -38.51 11.81 -18.39
C TRP A 698 -39.39 12.57 -19.37
N GLU A 699 -40.55 13.09 -18.95
CA GLU A 699 -41.24 14.11 -19.70
C GLU A 699 -40.27 15.27 -19.83
N VAL A 700 -39.71 15.42 -21.01
CA VAL A 700 -38.94 16.61 -21.37
C VAL A 700 -39.89 17.77 -21.21
N LYS A 701 -39.90 18.43 -20.08
CA LYS A 701 -40.65 19.66 -19.89
C LYS A 701 -40.18 20.63 -20.96
N PRO A 702 -41.03 21.10 -21.84
CA PRO A 702 -40.62 22.07 -22.87
C PRO A 702 -39.96 23.25 -22.17
N LEU A 703 -38.86 23.71 -22.71
CA LEU A 703 -38.15 24.88 -22.21
C LEU A 703 -39.14 26.02 -22.01
N SER A 704 -39.10 26.70 -20.89
CA SER A 704 -39.93 27.87 -20.68
C SER A 704 -39.68 28.89 -21.78
N GLU A 705 -40.72 29.58 -22.26
CA GLU A 705 -40.61 30.61 -23.33
C GLU A 705 -39.46 31.62 -23.08
N SER A 706 -39.20 31.94 -21.82
CA SER A 706 -38.11 32.80 -21.44
C SER A 706 -36.71 32.17 -21.68
N THR A 707 -36.58 30.86 -21.45
CA THR A 707 -35.34 30.11 -21.67
C THR A 707 -35.08 29.90 -23.16
N GLU A 708 -36.12 29.63 -23.92
CA GLU A 708 -36.04 29.49 -25.39
C GLU A 708 -35.68 30.80 -26.08
N LYS A 709 -36.23 31.92 -25.61
CA LYS A 709 -35.88 33.27 -26.07
C LYS A 709 -34.42 33.64 -25.75
N ARG A 710 -33.94 33.23 -24.62
CA ARG A 710 -32.54 33.47 -24.19
C ARG A 710 -31.55 32.62 -25.01
N LEU A 711 -31.93 31.39 -25.31
CA LEU A 711 -31.13 30.49 -26.16
C LEU A 711 -31.06 30.99 -27.60
N ARG A 712 -32.18 31.50 -28.17
CA ARG A 712 -32.23 32.11 -29.52
C ARG A 712 -31.38 33.38 -29.58
N GLN A 713 -31.37 34.20 -28.53
CA GLN A 713 -30.50 35.38 -28.43
C GLN A 713 -28.99 34.99 -28.32
N MET A 714 -28.64 33.99 -27.57
CA MET A 714 -27.26 33.50 -27.51
C MET A 714 -26.77 32.94 -28.84
N LEU A 715 -27.61 32.17 -29.53
CA LEU A 715 -27.31 31.62 -30.85
C LEU A 715 -27.18 32.70 -31.95
N SER A 716 -27.95 33.79 -31.86
CA SER A 716 -27.77 34.93 -32.79
C SER A 716 -26.47 35.67 -32.55
N GLN A 717 -26.08 35.85 -31.30
CA GLN A 717 -24.79 36.50 -30.94
C GLN A 717 -23.56 35.65 -31.34
N ILE A 718 -23.68 34.33 -31.30
CA ILE A 718 -22.62 33.42 -31.77
C ILE A 718 -22.50 33.46 -33.29
N LYS A 719 -23.65 33.55 -34.03
CA LYS A 719 -23.63 33.71 -35.47
C LYS A 719 -23.09 35.06 -35.95
N GLU A 720 -23.26 36.13 -35.17
CA GLU A 720 -22.69 37.46 -35.46
C GLU A 720 -21.19 37.56 -35.15
N LYS A 721 -20.68 36.79 -34.21
CA LYS A 721 -19.23 36.72 -33.86
C LYS A 721 -18.43 35.75 -34.74
N GLY A 722 -19.05 34.96 -35.53
CA GLY A 722 -18.43 34.00 -36.45
C GLY A 722 -18.40 34.47 -37.93
N ARG A 723 -18.64 35.75 -38.19
CA ARG A 723 -18.41 36.43 -39.50
C ARG A 723 -17.29 37.41 -39.44
#